data_b50b3217e6acc0bb6a138d43d8a7a54b
#
_entry.id   b50b3217e6acc0bb6a138d43d8a7a54b
#
_cell.length_a   1.000
_cell.length_b   1.000
_cell.length_c   1.000
_cell.angle_alpha   90.00
_cell.angle_beta   90.00
_cell.angle_gamma   90.00
#
_symmetry.space_group_name_H-M   'P 1'
#
loop_
_entity.id
_entity.type
_entity.pdbx_description
1 polymer ?
#
loop_
_entity_poly.entity_id
_entity_poly.type
_entity_poly.pdbx_seq_one_letter_code
_entity_poly.pdbx_strand_id
1 'polypeptide(L)'
;MKNKKRFVPWLIAAVIIAAFAVIGKKLYDLMFGGSLAVTTEDLKNGIIACSPAIIFIVVVLIAALIVVVAAGKLKQPKRALVRAQAPIAILLAITLSVNWVILGVEYSVVNSVFAEDVKVSDETMASGRAIADQIASEGIVLLKNDDKALPLSAGTKLNLFGWSSVRPLYGGTGSGDSDTSNAVSLIDGLKHAGFEVNEELVKFYENFRTERPVGTIRLREIGSKRGDFTVPEPTIAEYENANIFEDAVAYSDTAVVVVSRTGGEGFDIPQSITGPDEYNAQYGGLAQFYDFTTQAEDLDASKSYLELSNREIAMVDRVCKEFKNVIVVVNSSNAMELGWLDQYDSIKAAVLCGAPGELGFDSLGKILSGEVNPSGHLADTYVYDLLATPTVNNFGGFAYDNYAEVTGSQDNRAMFVNYCEGIYVGYKFYETAAAEGLIDYDKVVQYPFGYGLSYTTFDSSIAAVEDDGEKITLDVAVKNTGDTAGKYVAEIFYEPPYYNGGIEKAAANLVQYAKTEILQPGEAQTLKITFHYEDMASYDSNGIKSANGAYVLEAGDYKINLCSDSHTILDTYVAKVDKDVIYDDAHDGARSTDQVAATNQLTFAQGDVTYLSRADGFANYAEATAAPANHSLSAQALADYASAATFDAAKYDDPNAVMPTTGANNGLKLADLTGVAYDDPKWEQLLDELTVNDLFSLTADGGYHTVGVESIGLSATEDCDGPTGVHSNYNPAAGPSYPGSVMLACTWNQPLAKARGEQIAKECAEINCAGWYAPAMNIHRSAFGGRNFEYYSECGVLSGLTAAAEVSGATENGLICYVKHFAFNDQDNYRQNNICTWLNEQSAREIYLKAFEQPIKAGGMGVMTSMNAVGPVWAGGCKALLTNILRDEWGFHGAVITDAVVSPWYMDGNLAIRTGGTKMLAFNITNEFYRDLNSVGTVTAMRNAAHGTLYALANSFAVTRAVAVPKWVKTTYAVDAVVAIILVAWEICAICKYRKAKKEDEGTEQ
;
A
#
# COMPACT_ATOMS: atom_id res chain seq x y z
N MET A 1 -17.41 31.14 -59.27
CA MET A 1 -16.45 31.27 -58.15
C MET A 1 -16.96 32.00 -56.89
N LYS A 2 -18.22 32.47 -56.85
CA LYS A 2 -18.76 33.22 -55.64
C LYS A 2 -19.22 32.32 -54.48
N ASN A 3 -19.41 31.01 -54.68
CA ASN A 3 -19.94 30.13 -53.59
C ASN A 3 -18.88 29.43 -52.75
N LYS A 4 -17.60 29.36 -53.16
CA LYS A 4 -16.54 28.69 -52.37
C LYS A 4 -16.11 29.47 -51.09
N LYS A 5 -16.30 30.81 -51.06
CA LYS A 5 -15.89 31.60 -49.87
C LYS A 5 -16.90 31.59 -48.71
N ARG A 6 -18.09 31.03 -48.90
CA ARG A 6 -19.08 30.86 -47.81
C ARG A 6 -18.89 29.57 -47.01
N PHE A 7 -18.13 28.62 -47.53
CA PHE A 7 -17.93 27.27 -46.90
C PHE A 7 -16.82 27.22 -45.86
N VAL A 8 -15.83 28.12 -45.87
CA VAL A 8 -14.67 28.07 -44.97
C VAL A 8 -15.05 28.20 -43.49
N PRO A 9 -15.94 29.14 -43.08
CA PRO A 9 -16.34 29.21 -41.66
C PRO A 9 -17.07 27.97 -41.18
N TRP A 10 -17.88 27.36 -42.06
CA TRP A 10 -18.60 26.13 -41.75
C TRP A 10 -17.69 24.89 -41.70
N LEU A 11 -16.63 24.90 -42.50
CA LEU A 11 -15.63 23.85 -42.48
C LEU A 11 -14.82 23.91 -41.17
N ILE A 12 -14.44 25.08 -40.72
CA ILE A 12 -13.74 25.30 -39.45
C ILE A 12 -14.64 24.91 -38.29
N ALA A 13 -15.90 25.32 -38.29
CA ALA A 13 -16.86 24.90 -37.25
C ALA A 13 -17.07 23.38 -37.24
N ALA A 14 -17.13 22.74 -38.42
CA ALA A 14 -17.25 21.30 -38.53
C ALA A 14 -16.01 20.55 -38.01
N VAL A 15 -14.81 21.05 -38.25
CA VAL A 15 -13.54 20.48 -37.73
C VAL A 15 -13.49 20.62 -36.20
N ILE A 16 -13.87 21.76 -35.67
CA ILE A 16 -13.94 21.99 -34.21
C ILE A 16 -14.99 21.06 -33.56
N ILE A 17 -16.18 20.95 -34.14
CA ILE A 17 -17.22 20.03 -33.63
C ILE A 17 -16.75 18.57 -33.74
N ALA A 18 -16.05 18.18 -34.81
CA ALA A 18 -15.50 16.84 -34.95
C ALA A 18 -14.40 16.55 -33.91
N ALA A 19 -13.53 17.53 -33.61
CA ALA A 19 -12.54 17.39 -32.55
C ALA A 19 -13.19 17.23 -31.18
N PHE A 20 -14.19 18.04 -30.85
CA PHE A 20 -14.98 17.90 -29.63
C PHE A 20 -15.75 16.59 -29.57
N ALA A 21 -16.27 16.08 -30.68
CA ALA A 21 -16.95 14.79 -30.70
C ALA A 21 -15.98 13.63 -30.46
N VAL A 22 -14.75 13.71 -30.95
CA VAL A 22 -13.70 12.69 -30.68
C VAL A 22 -13.26 12.73 -29.22
N ILE A 23 -13.03 13.93 -28.68
CA ILE A 23 -12.68 14.11 -27.26
C ILE A 23 -13.87 13.66 -26.38
N GLY A 24 -15.08 14.09 -26.71
CA GLY A 24 -16.29 13.70 -25.98
C GLY A 24 -16.56 12.20 -26.06
N LYS A 25 -16.25 11.55 -27.19
CA LYS A 25 -16.35 10.11 -27.32
C LYS A 25 -15.30 9.39 -26.48
N LYS A 26 -14.04 9.83 -26.48
CA LYS A 26 -12.99 9.26 -25.62
C LYS A 26 -13.32 9.42 -24.15
N LEU A 27 -13.80 10.60 -23.74
CA LEU A 27 -14.27 10.85 -22.38
C LEU A 27 -15.49 9.98 -22.03
N TYR A 28 -16.43 9.83 -22.97
CA TYR A 28 -17.58 8.95 -22.79
C TYR A 28 -17.16 7.48 -22.68
N ASP A 29 -16.31 7.01 -23.58
CA ASP A 29 -15.79 5.63 -23.56
C ASP A 29 -15.00 5.37 -22.27
N LEU A 30 -14.30 6.37 -21.73
CA LEU A 30 -13.58 6.31 -20.45
C LEU A 30 -14.54 6.31 -19.25
N MET A 31 -15.55 7.18 -19.27
CA MET A 31 -16.52 7.33 -18.17
C MET A 31 -17.56 6.21 -18.11
N PHE A 32 -17.92 5.63 -19.25
CA PHE A 32 -18.98 4.64 -19.37
C PHE A 32 -18.54 3.31 -20.00
N GLY A 33 -17.32 3.23 -20.47
CA GLY A 33 -16.71 2.01 -21.04
C GLY A 33 -16.00 1.11 -20.04
N GLY A 34 -16.21 1.31 -18.73
CA GLY A 34 -15.68 0.44 -17.67
C GLY A 34 -14.29 0.80 -17.15
N SER A 35 -13.70 1.92 -17.57
CA SER A 35 -12.34 2.27 -17.20
C SER A 35 -12.19 3.31 -16.08
N LEU A 36 -13.30 3.86 -15.55
CA LEU A 36 -13.32 4.75 -14.38
C LEU A 36 -14.55 4.44 -13.54
N ALA A 37 -14.36 4.23 -12.25
CA ALA A 37 -15.43 4.21 -11.25
C ALA A 37 -15.93 5.64 -11.00
N VAL A 38 -16.63 6.24 -11.97
CA VAL A 38 -17.24 7.55 -11.82
C VAL A 38 -18.61 7.35 -11.19
N THR A 39 -18.76 7.79 -9.94
CA THR A 39 -20.06 7.82 -9.29
C THR A 39 -20.93 8.93 -9.87
N THR A 40 -22.25 8.87 -9.66
CA THR A 40 -23.15 9.99 -9.99
C THR A 40 -22.78 11.27 -9.26
N GLU A 41 -22.14 11.17 -8.09
CA GLU A 41 -21.64 12.31 -7.32
C GLU A 41 -20.40 12.92 -7.99
N ASP A 42 -19.45 12.12 -8.46
CA ASP A 42 -18.27 12.60 -9.21
C ASP A 42 -18.67 13.31 -10.50
N LEU A 43 -19.64 12.77 -11.22
CA LEU A 43 -20.19 13.42 -12.41
C LEU A 43 -20.85 14.76 -12.08
N LYS A 44 -21.59 14.84 -10.99
CA LYS A 44 -22.19 16.06 -10.49
C LYS A 44 -21.12 17.07 -10.09
N ASN A 45 -20.10 16.65 -9.37
CA ASN A 45 -19.00 17.50 -8.93
C ASN A 45 -18.18 18.01 -10.13
N GLY A 46 -17.89 17.17 -11.11
CA GLY A 46 -17.23 17.58 -12.35
C GLY A 46 -18.05 18.60 -13.14
N ILE A 47 -19.39 18.43 -13.22
CA ILE A 47 -20.28 19.42 -13.87
C ILE A 47 -20.28 20.74 -13.08
N ILE A 48 -20.29 20.70 -11.74
CA ILE A 48 -20.22 21.88 -10.89
C ILE A 48 -18.88 22.57 -11.08
N ALA A 49 -17.75 21.85 -11.07
CA ALA A 49 -16.42 22.37 -11.29
C ALA A 49 -16.28 23.06 -12.66
N CYS A 50 -16.85 22.47 -13.72
CA CYS A 50 -16.86 23.04 -15.07
C CYS A 50 -17.89 24.14 -15.27
N SER A 51 -18.82 24.37 -14.32
CA SER A 51 -19.95 25.31 -14.47
C SER A 51 -19.53 26.76 -14.77
N PRO A 52 -18.44 27.34 -14.21
CA PRO A 52 -18.01 28.69 -14.55
C PRO A 52 -17.64 28.84 -16.04
N ALA A 53 -16.97 27.82 -16.60
CA ALA A 53 -16.62 27.81 -18.04
C ALA A 53 -17.87 27.72 -18.92
N ILE A 54 -18.82 26.86 -18.55
CA ILE A 54 -20.12 26.70 -19.24
C ILE A 54 -20.89 28.02 -19.21
N ILE A 55 -21.00 28.63 -18.02
CA ILE A 55 -21.69 29.93 -17.85
C ILE A 55 -21.02 31.00 -18.70
N PHE A 56 -19.68 31.08 -18.69
CA PHE A 56 -18.95 32.05 -19.49
C PHE A 56 -19.24 31.90 -20.98
N ILE A 57 -19.21 30.67 -21.52
CA ILE A 57 -19.55 30.39 -22.93
C ILE A 57 -21.00 30.84 -23.23
N VAL A 58 -21.97 30.52 -22.37
CA VAL A 58 -23.36 30.87 -22.54
C VAL A 58 -23.57 32.39 -22.54
N VAL A 59 -22.91 33.09 -21.60
CA VAL A 59 -22.97 34.58 -21.52
C VAL A 59 -22.42 35.20 -22.80
N VAL A 60 -21.26 34.71 -23.28
CA VAL A 60 -20.66 35.23 -24.55
C VAL A 60 -21.53 34.91 -25.76
N LEU A 61 -22.18 33.75 -25.82
CA LEU A 61 -23.10 33.38 -26.88
C LEU A 61 -24.33 34.33 -26.91
N ILE A 62 -24.93 34.61 -25.74
CA ILE A 62 -26.04 35.55 -25.63
C ILE A 62 -25.61 36.97 -26.03
N ALA A 63 -24.45 37.44 -25.55
CA ALA A 63 -23.90 38.75 -25.89
C ALA A 63 -23.62 38.87 -27.41
N ALA A 64 -23.00 37.83 -27.99
CA ALA A 64 -22.77 37.78 -29.43
C ALA A 64 -24.06 37.84 -30.25
N LEU A 65 -25.11 37.13 -29.83
CA LEU A 65 -26.40 37.14 -30.46
C LEU A 65 -27.03 38.55 -30.39
N ILE A 66 -27.01 39.19 -29.21
CA ILE A 66 -27.48 40.55 -29.05
C ILE A 66 -26.73 41.53 -29.98
N VAL A 67 -25.40 41.41 -30.04
CA VAL A 67 -24.54 42.22 -30.92
C VAL A 67 -24.88 42.03 -32.40
N VAL A 68 -25.08 40.79 -32.84
CA VAL A 68 -25.46 40.45 -34.22
C VAL A 68 -26.84 41.05 -34.60
N VAL A 69 -27.80 40.98 -33.68
CA VAL A 69 -29.15 41.57 -33.85
C VAL A 69 -29.07 43.08 -33.84
N ALA A 70 -28.42 43.69 -32.85
CA ALA A 70 -28.25 45.13 -32.73
C ALA A 70 -27.52 45.73 -33.93
N ALA A 71 -26.49 45.03 -34.45
CA ALA A 71 -25.79 45.41 -35.66
C ALA A 71 -26.67 45.49 -36.91
N GLY A 72 -27.89 44.89 -36.87
CA GLY A 72 -28.90 45.03 -37.90
C GLY A 72 -29.28 46.48 -38.16
N LYS A 73 -29.20 47.37 -37.14
CA LYS A 73 -29.50 48.80 -37.22
C LYS A 73 -28.36 49.64 -37.82
N LEU A 74 -27.17 49.08 -37.97
CA LEU A 74 -26.00 49.78 -38.54
C LEU A 74 -26.03 49.74 -40.08
N LYS A 75 -25.53 50.81 -40.68
CA LYS A 75 -25.28 50.85 -42.15
C LYS A 75 -24.07 50.01 -42.52
N GLN A 76 -24.03 49.51 -43.76
CA GLN A 76 -22.80 48.91 -44.30
C GLN A 76 -21.75 50.04 -44.46
N PRO A 77 -20.42 49.77 -44.31
CA PRO A 77 -19.82 48.45 -43.99
C PRO A 77 -19.67 48.14 -42.48
N LYS A 78 -20.05 49.07 -41.58
CA LYS A 78 -19.98 48.90 -40.14
C LYS A 78 -20.74 47.63 -39.63
N ARG A 79 -21.90 47.37 -40.23
CA ARG A 79 -22.69 46.15 -39.88
C ARG A 79 -21.88 44.87 -40.10
N ALA A 80 -21.16 44.77 -41.22
CA ALA A 80 -20.37 43.61 -41.55
C ALA A 80 -19.19 43.42 -40.61
N LEU A 81 -18.52 44.48 -40.21
CA LEU A 81 -17.41 44.44 -39.24
C LEU A 81 -17.90 43.98 -37.86
N VAL A 82 -18.94 44.64 -37.33
CA VAL A 82 -19.46 44.28 -35.98
C VAL A 82 -19.99 42.84 -35.95
N ARG A 83 -20.64 42.36 -37.02
CA ARG A 83 -21.07 40.96 -37.09
C ARG A 83 -19.92 39.98 -37.24
N ALA A 84 -18.77 40.39 -37.73
CA ALA A 84 -17.58 39.52 -37.81
C ALA A 84 -16.90 39.32 -36.45
N GLN A 85 -17.17 40.18 -35.45
CA GLN A 85 -16.63 40.06 -34.07
C GLN A 85 -17.31 38.96 -33.30
N ALA A 86 -18.60 38.68 -33.53
CA ALA A 86 -19.34 37.69 -32.78
C ALA A 86 -18.70 36.27 -32.84
N PRO A 87 -18.41 35.68 -34.01
CA PRO A 87 -17.76 34.37 -34.05
C PRO A 87 -16.31 34.40 -33.52
N ILE A 88 -15.59 35.52 -33.61
CA ILE A 88 -14.26 35.67 -33.01
C ILE A 88 -14.37 35.59 -31.47
N ALA A 89 -15.29 36.33 -30.88
CA ALA A 89 -15.53 36.32 -29.44
C ALA A 89 -15.98 34.94 -28.94
N ILE A 90 -16.86 34.27 -29.68
CA ILE A 90 -17.33 32.92 -29.31
C ILE A 90 -16.17 31.92 -29.36
N LEU A 91 -15.37 31.90 -30.42
CA LEU A 91 -14.25 30.97 -30.54
C LEU A 91 -13.20 31.23 -29.47
N LEU A 92 -12.89 32.49 -29.18
CA LEU A 92 -11.99 32.85 -28.08
C LEU A 92 -12.52 32.38 -26.72
N ALA A 93 -13.80 32.60 -26.45
CA ALA A 93 -14.41 32.16 -25.19
C ALA A 93 -14.38 30.63 -25.03
N ILE A 94 -14.66 29.90 -26.12
CA ILE A 94 -14.57 28.44 -26.12
C ILE A 94 -13.13 27.99 -25.81
N THR A 95 -12.12 28.57 -26.54
CA THR A 95 -10.71 28.20 -26.32
C THR A 95 -10.27 28.48 -24.90
N LEU A 96 -10.57 29.65 -24.36
CA LEU A 96 -10.22 30.00 -22.97
C LEU A 96 -10.91 29.09 -21.96
N SER A 97 -12.19 28.77 -22.17
CA SER A 97 -12.95 27.89 -21.29
C SER A 97 -12.42 26.45 -21.33
N VAL A 98 -12.10 25.95 -22.53
CA VAL A 98 -11.54 24.60 -22.68
C VAL A 98 -10.17 24.54 -21.98
N ASN A 99 -9.30 25.52 -22.21
CA ASN A 99 -7.99 25.55 -21.57
C ASN A 99 -8.10 25.66 -20.05
N TRP A 100 -9.01 26.47 -19.54
CA TRP A 100 -9.24 26.58 -18.11
C TRP A 100 -9.70 25.25 -17.50
N VAL A 101 -10.53 24.47 -18.22
CA VAL A 101 -10.95 23.13 -17.76
C VAL A 101 -9.79 22.14 -17.87
N ILE A 102 -9.20 21.95 -19.06
CA ILE A 102 -8.26 20.84 -19.31
C ILE A 102 -6.85 21.09 -18.76
N LEU A 103 -6.41 22.34 -18.66
CA LEU A 103 -5.11 22.72 -18.08
C LEU A 103 -5.22 23.19 -16.63
N GLY A 104 -6.43 23.24 -16.08
CA GLY A 104 -6.74 23.71 -14.73
C GLY A 104 -7.57 22.67 -13.99
N VAL A 105 -8.88 22.94 -13.87
CA VAL A 105 -9.79 22.23 -12.95
C VAL A 105 -9.79 20.70 -13.14
N GLU A 106 -9.66 20.21 -14.38
CA GLU A 106 -9.72 18.79 -14.72
C GLU A 106 -8.35 18.27 -15.23
N TYR A 107 -7.25 18.96 -14.88
CA TYR A 107 -5.92 18.61 -15.38
C TYR A 107 -5.55 17.15 -15.06
N SER A 108 -5.76 16.70 -13.82
CA SER A 108 -5.44 15.34 -13.38
C SER A 108 -6.26 14.29 -14.15
N VAL A 109 -7.57 14.51 -14.31
CA VAL A 109 -8.44 13.62 -15.10
C VAL A 109 -8.02 13.59 -16.56
N VAL A 110 -7.75 14.76 -17.14
CA VAL A 110 -7.31 14.84 -18.54
C VAL A 110 -5.92 14.23 -18.72
N ASN A 111 -5.02 14.45 -17.78
CA ASN A 111 -3.67 13.86 -17.82
C ASN A 111 -3.74 12.34 -17.73
N SER A 112 -4.57 11.77 -16.86
CA SER A 112 -4.77 10.31 -16.79
C SER A 112 -5.29 9.69 -18.10
N VAL A 113 -6.00 10.49 -18.93
CA VAL A 113 -6.55 10.03 -20.22
C VAL A 113 -5.55 10.12 -21.36
N PHE A 114 -4.74 11.18 -21.38
CA PHE A 114 -3.90 11.57 -22.51
C PHE A 114 -2.40 11.46 -22.23
N ALA A 115 -2.01 11.18 -20.97
CA ALA A 115 -0.63 10.85 -20.69
C ALA A 115 -0.21 9.60 -21.49
N GLU A 116 0.97 9.68 -22.09
CA GLU A 116 1.57 8.49 -22.70
C GLU A 116 2.04 7.55 -21.58
N ASP A 117 2.07 6.26 -21.85
CA ASP A 117 2.73 5.28 -20.99
C ASP A 117 4.18 5.72 -20.77
N VAL A 118 4.45 6.25 -19.58
CA VAL A 118 5.82 6.62 -19.21
C VAL A 118 6.44 5.38 -18.61
N LYS A 119 7.38 4.79 -19.34
CA LYS A 119 8.17 3.66 -18.85
C LYS A 119 9.54 4.14 -18.45
N VAL A 120 10.11 3.51 -17.44
CA VAL A 120 11.52 3.69 -17.09
C VAL A 120 12.41 3.25 -18.27
N SER A 121 13.63 3.77 -18.34
CA SER A 121 14.58 3.39 -19.40
C SER A 121 14.92 1.90 -19.35
N ASP A 122 15.34 1.32 -20.47
CA ASP A 122 15.74 -0.09 -20.54
C ASP A 122 16.87 -0.43 -19.55
N GLU A 123 17.78 0.51 -19.29
CA GLU A 123 18.85 0.35 -18.30
C GLU A 123 18.29 0.28 -16.88
N THR A 124 17.39 1.17 -16.53
CA THR A 124 16.74 1.20 -15.22
C THR A 124 15.83 -0.02 -15.03
N MET A 125 15.09 -0.43 -16.07
CA MET A 125 14.32 -1.65 -16.08
C MET A 125 15.20 -2.89 -15.83
N ALA A 126 16.35 -2.99 -16.49
CA ALA A 126 17.28 -4.12 -16.32
C ALA A 126 17.88 -4.15 -14.90
N SER A 127 18.25 -2.98 -14.35
CA SER A 127 18.78 -2.93 -12.97
C SER A 127 17.72 -3.27 -11.93
N GLY A 128 16.46 -2.83 -12.11
CA GLY A 128 15.35 -3.18 -11.22
C GLY A 128 15.04 -4.69 -11.28
N ARG A 129 15.04 -5.28 -12.47
CA ARG A 129 14.89 -6.73 -12.66
C ARG A 129 15.98 -7.53 -11.95
N ALA A 130 17.21 -7.05 -11.95
CA ALA A 130 18.30 -7.72 -11.23
C ALA A 130 18.07 -7.72 -9.71
N ILE A 131 17.57 -6.62 -9.15
CA ILE A 131 17.17 -6.55 -7.73
C ILE A 131 15.96 -7.46 -7.45
N ALA A 132 14.97 -7.48 -8.34
CA ALA A 132 13.80 -8.35 -8.21
C ALA A 132 14.18 -9.85 -8.23
N ASP A 133 15.08 -10.28 -9.13
CA ASP A 133 15.63 -11.65 -9.18
C ASP A 133 16.39 -11.99 -7.89
N GLN A 134 17.18 -11.06 -7.36
CA GLN A 134 17.89 -11.28 -6.10
C GLN A 134 16.92 -11.40 -4.92
N ILE A 135 15.89 -10.55 -4.82
CA ILE A 135 14.87 -10.64 -3.76
C ILE A 135 14.16 -11.99 -3.85
N ALA A 136 13.75 -12.43 -5.03
CA ALA A 136 13.12 -13.73 -5.20
C ALA A 136 14.06 -14.89 -4.83
N SER A 137 15.31 -14.83 -5.28
CA SER A 137 16.33 -15.85 -4.99
C SER A 137 16.64 -15.98 -3.49
N GLU A 138 16.61 -14.88 -2.74
CA GLU A 138 16.88 -14.87 -1.30
C GLU A 138 15.62 -14.96 -0.43
N GLY A 139 14.42 -14.71 -0.99
CA GLY A 139 13.14 -14.71 -0.26
C GLY A 139 12.32 -15.99 -0.43
N ILE A 140 12.63 -16.83 -1.41
CA ILE A 140 12.03 -18.17 -1.51
C ILE A 140 12.57 -19.04 -0.36
N VAL A 141 11.64 -19.66 0.40
CA VAL A 141 11.99 -20.43 1.61
C VAL A 141 11.90 -21.91 1.36
N LEU A 142 12.97 -22.64 1.67
CA LEU A 142 12.97 -24.11 1.68
C LEU A 142 12.39 -24.60 3.03
N LEU A 143 11.22 -25.21 3.00
CA LEU A 143 10.51 -25.68 4.20
C LEU A 143 10.86 -27.11 4.59
N LYS A 144 11.08 -27.98 3.60
CA LYS A 144 11.35 -29.41 3.77
C LYS A 144 12.33 -29.89 2.71
N ASN A 145 13.28 -30.76 3.09
CA ASN A 145 14.23 -31.39 2.13
C ASN A 145 14.74 -32.73 2.67
N ASP A 146 13.86 -33.71 2.70
CA ASP A 146 14.18 -35.06 3.17
C ASP A 146 15.07 -35.80 2.17
N ASP A 147 16.00 -36.58 2.69
CA ASP A 147 16.92 -37.38 1.89
C ASP A 147 17.76 -36.60 0.86
N LYS A 148 17.84 -35.24 1.03
CA LYS A 148 18.46 -34.33 0.04
C LYS A 148 17.82 -34.46 -1.35
N ALA A 149 16.46 -34.47 -1.37
CA ALA A 149 15.68 -34.56 -2.61
C ALA A 149 15.93 -33.36 -3.52
N LEU A 150 16.22 -32.20 -2.96
CA LEU A 150 16.72 -31.02 -3.65
C LEU A 150 18.20 -30.78 -3.31
N PRO A 151 19.00 -30.25 -4.25
CA PRO A 151 18.63 -29.89 -5.61
C PRO A 151 18.48 -31.06 -6.56
N LEU A 152 17.63 -30.88 -7.60
CA LEU A 152 17.43 -31.84 -8.68
C LEU A 152 18.58 -31.72 -9.72
N SER A 153 18.91 -32.85 -10.36
CA SER A 153 19.87 -32.87 -11.45
C SER A 153 19.35 -32.20 -12.72
N ALA A 154 20.21 -31.55 -13.47
CA ALA A 154 19.88 -31.02 -14.79
C ALA A 154 19.29 -32.09 -15.70
N GLY A 155 18.29 -31.76 -16.49
CA GLY A 155 17.57 -32.68 -17.37
C GLY A 155 16.54 -33.56 -16.65
N THR A 156 16.29 -33.37 -15.35
CA THR A 156 15.21 -34.08 -14.66
C THR A 156 13.87 -33.76 -15.32
N LYS A 157 13.07 -34.82 -15.54
CA LYS A 157 11.72 -34.71 -16.08
C LYS A 157 10.73 -34.50 -14.95
N LEU A 158 9.86 -33.50 -15.09
CA LEU A 158 8.91 -33.07 -14.07
C LEU A 158 7.47 -33.24 -14.53
N ASN A 159 6.64 -33.85 -13.68
CA ASN A 159 5.19 -33.84 -13.80
C ASN A 159 4.63 -32.75 -12.89
N LEU A 160 4.06 -31.69 -13.47
CA LEU A 160 3.50 -30.56 -12.71
C LEU A 160 2.02 -30.79 -12.43
N PHE A 161 1.68 -31.12 -11.19
CA PHE A 161 0.31 -31.31 -10.73
C PHE A 161 -0.23 -30.07 -10.02
N GLY A 162 -1.56 -29.94 -10.05
CA GLY A 162 -2.29 -28.77 -9.55
C GLY A 162 -2.52 -27.75 -10.66
N TRP A 163 -3.76 -27.27 -10.82
CA TRP A 163 -4.09 -26.25 -11.82
C TRP A 163 -3.24 -24.98 -11.69
N SER A 164 -2.83 -24.66 -10.47
CA SER A 164 -1.94 -23.53 -10.18
C SER A 164 -0.57 -23.63 -10.87
N SER A 165 -0.15 -24.82 -11.33
CA SER A 165 1.09 -25.00 -12.07
C SER A 165 1.08 -24.29 -13.43
N VAL A 166 -0.10 -24.14 -14.05
CA VAL A 166 -0.28 -23.44 -15.34
C VAL A 166 -0.84 -22.03 -15.17
N ARG A 167 -1.39 -21.70 -14.00
CA ARG A 167 -1.92 -20.39 -13.66
C ARG A 167 -1.50 -19.96 -12.26
N PRO A 168 -0.19 -19.80 -12.03
CA PRO A 168 0.34 -19.37 -10.73
C PRO A 168 -0.02 -17.92 -10.43
N LEU A 169 0.21 -17.50 -9.19
CA LEU A 169 0.12 -16.11 -8.74
C LEU A 169 1.50 -15.46 -8.82
N TYR A 170 1.55 -14.27 -9.36
CA TYR A 170 2.78 -13.45 -9.44
C TYR A 170 2.84 -12.36 -8.37
N GLY A 171 1.67 -11.88 -7.92
CA GLY A 171 1.48 -10.81 -6.96
C GLY A 171 0.07 -10.83 -6.39
N GLY A 172 -0.31 -9.78 -5.70
CA GLY A 172 -1.69 -9.53 -5.26
C GLY A 172 -2.45 -8.63 -6.23
N THR A 173 -3.48 -7.93 -5.73
CA THR A 173 -4.36 -7.07 -6.51
C THR A 173 -4.51 -5.68 -5.88
N GLY A 174 -5.07 -4.73 -6.61
CA GLY A 174 -5.35 -3.38 -6.11
C GLY A 174 -4.16 -2.43 -6.23
N SER A 175 -3.99 -1.53 -5.26
CA SER A 175 -2.87 -0.57 -5.25
C SER A 175 -1.50 -1.24 -5.04
N GLY A 176 -1.49 -2.47 -4.54
CA GLY A 176 -0.30 -3.32 -4.43
C GLY A 176 -0.03 -4.20 -5.66
N ASP A 177 -0.84 -4.11 -6.71
CA ASP A 177 -0.64 -4.86 -7.96
C ASP A 177 0.57 -4.33 -8.76
N SER A 178 1.04 -5.10 -9.71
CA SER A 178 2.10 -4.71 -10.64
C SER A 178 1.87 -5.32 -12.03
N ASP A 179 2.55 -4.78 -13.05
CA ASP A 179 2.45 -5.30 -14.42
C ASP A 179 3.21 -6.62 -14.55
N THR A 180 2.47 -7.71 -14.58
CA THR A 180 3.01 -9.07 -14.77
C THR A 180 2.87 -9.58 -16.21
N SER A 181 2.56 -8.71 -17.17
CA SER A 181 2.36 -9.10 -18.58
C SER A 181 3.60 -9.72 -19.22
N ASN A 182 4.79 -9.41 -18.70
CA ASN A 182 6.08 -9.96 -19.13
C ASN A 182 6.68 -10.95 -18.13
N ALA A 183 5.90 -11.40 -17.16
CA ALA A 183 6.40 -12.30 -16.13
C ALA A 183 6.77 -13.67 -16.72
N VAL A 184 7.86 -14.23 -16.21
CA VAL A 184 8.28 -15.59 -16.55
C VAL A 184 7.28 -16.58 -15.95
N SER A 185 6.72 -17.45 -16.77
CA SER A 185 5.81 -18.51 -16.27
C SER A 185 6.58 -19.53 -15.43
N LEU A 186 5.87 -20.23 -14.53
CA LEU A 186 6.48 -21.33 -13.76
C LEU A 186 7.11 -22.38 -14.70
N ILE A 187 6.42 -22.71 -15.79
CA ILE A 187 6.88 -23.68 -16.78
C ILE A 187 8.14 -23.20 -17.46
N ASP A 188 8.20 -21.92 -17.86
CA ASP A 188 9.38 -21.37 -18.52
C ASP A 188 10.56 -21.26 -17.54
N GLY A 189 10.33 -20.82 -16.29
CA GLY A 189 11.38 -20.78 -15.27
C GLY A 189 12.01 -22.15 -14.99
N LEU A 190 11.20 -23.20 -14.95
CA LEU A 190 11.71 -24.57 -14.83
C LEU A 190 12.49 -25.02 -16.08
N LYS A 191 12.02 -24.67 -17.27
CA LYS A 191 12.74 -24.96 -18.52
C LYS A 191 14.06 -24.19 -18.62
N HIS A 192 14.10 -22.92 -18.19
CA HIS A 192 15.32 -22.12 -18.15
C HIS A 192 16.36 -22.74 -17.22
N ALA A 193 15.94 -23.36 -16.12
CA ALA A 193 16.80 -24.10 -15.19
C ALA A 193 17.22 -25.48 -15.71
N GLY A 194 16.80 -25.85 -16.94
CA GLY A 194 17.23 -27.09 -17.62
C GLY A 194 16.36 -28.31 -17.33
N PHE A 195 15.17 -28.15 -16.75
CA PHE A 195 14.23 -29.23 -16.54
C PHE A 195 13.37 -29.52 -17.79
N GLU A 196 12.94 -30.77 -17.93
CA GLU A 196 11.96 -31.17 -18.94
C GLU A 196 10.59 -31.29 -18.29
N VAL A 197 9.58 -30.60 -18.81
CA VAL A 197 8.21 -30.58 -18.26
C VAL A 197 7.30 -31.47 -19.10
N ASN A 198 6.39 -32.20 -18.46
CA ASN A 198 5.38 -33.02 -19.11
C ASN A 198 4.32 -32.14 -19.81
N GLU A 199 4.49 -31.92 -21.10
CA GLU A 199 3.63 -31.06 -21.92
C GLU A 199 2.18 -31.56 -22.04
N GLU A 200 1.92 -32.86 -21.94
CA GLU A 200 0.56 -33.40 -22.01
C GLU A 200 -0.22 -33.07 -20.72
N LEU A 201 0.43 -33.15 -19.57
CA LEU A 201 -0.14 -32.72 -18.30
C LEU A 201 -0.39 -31.20 -18.26
N VAL A 202 0.52 -30.39 -18.79
CA VAL A 202 0.31 -28.94 -18.94
C VAL A 202 -0.93 -28.66 -19.78
N LYS A 203 -1.05 -29.29 -20.97
CA LYS A 203 -2.23 -29.11 -21.85
C LYS A 203 -3.53 -29.56 -21.19
N PHE A 204 -3.50 -30.61 -20.37
CA PHE A 204 -4.67 -31.04 -19.62
C PHE A 204 -5.22 -29.93 -18.73
N TYR A 205 -4.34 -29.27 -17.95
CA TYR A 205 -4.75 -28.17 -17.07
C TYR A 205 -5.14 -26.90 -17.85
N GLU A 206 -4.44 -26.57 -18.94
CA GLU A 206 -4.80 -25.43 -19.79
C GLU A 206 -6.20 -25.61 -20.42
N ASN A 207 -6.57 -26.84 -20.78
CA ASN A 207 -7.89 -27.15 -21.32
C ASN A 207 -8.98 -27.22 -20.22
N PHE A 208 -8.59 -27.50 -18.97
CA PHE A 208 -9.53 -27.56 -17.84
C PHE A 208 -10.08 -26.18 -17.51
N ARG A 209 -9.19 -25.18 -17.37
CA ARG A 209 -9.58 -23.79 -17.15
C ARG A 209 -8.51 -22.85 -17.70
N THR A 210 -8.93 -21.91 -18.55
CA THR A 210 -8.02 -21.03 -19.31
C THR A 210 -7.60 -19.80 -18.54
N GLU A 211 -8.38 -19.31 -17.58
CA GLU A 211 -8.14 -18.06 -16.88
C GLU A 211 -8.27 -18.21 -15.38
N ARG A 212 -7.36 -17.56 -14.65
CA ARG A 212 -7.56 -17.21 -13.25
C ARG A 212 -8.26 -15.85 -13.23
N PRO A 213 -9.48 -15.75 -12.66
CA PRO A 213 -10.07 -14.43 -12.45
C PRO A 213 -9.17 -13.67 -11.50
N VAL A 214 -8.42 -12.72 -12.03
CA VAL A 214 -7.64 -11.80 -11.22
C VAL A 214 -8.60 -10.71 -10.79
N GLY A 215 -8.86 -10.61 -9.50
CA GLY A 215 -9.58 -9.49 -8.96
C GLY A 215 -8.70 -8.24 -9.08
N THR A 216 -8.94 -7.44 -10.10
CA THR A 216 -8.30 -6.12 -10.17
C THR A 216 -9.22 -5.12 -9.51
N ILE A 217 -8.84 -4.57 -8.37
CA ILE A 217 -9.35 -3.25 -8.00
C ILE A 217 -8.53 -2.24 -8.79
N ARG A 218 -8.72 -2.23 -10.08
CA ARG A 218 -8.48 -1.00 -10.81
C ARG A 218 -9.72 -0.16 -10.58
N LEU A 219 -9.55 1.00 -10.00
CA LEU A 219 -10.62 2.02 -9.91
C LEU A 219 -11.27 2.31 -11.28
N ARG A 220 -10.71 1.76 -12.34
CA ARG A 220 -11.13 1.84 -13.74
C ARG A 220 -12.15 0.77 -14.15
N GLU A 221 -12.42 -0.25 -13.33
CA GLU A 221 -13.28 -1.38 -13.71
C GLU A 221 -14.45 -1.56 -12.73
N ILE A 222 -15.48 -0.72 -12.88
CA ILE A 222 -16.74 -0.90 -12.15
C ILE A 222 -17.34 -2.24 -12.55
N GLY A 223 -17.58 -3.12 -11.56
CA GLY A 223 -18.23 -4.41 -11.77
C GLY A 223 -17.27 -5.59 -12.00
N SER A 224 -15.94 -5.36 -11.96
CA SER A 224 -14.98 -6.46 -11.93
C SER A 224 -15.05 -7.21 -10.60
N LYS A 225 -14.75 -8.50 -10.65
CA LYS A 225 -14.62 -9.32 -9.44
C LYS A 225 -13.34 -8.88 -8.68
N ARG A 226 -13.42 -8.81 -7.35
CA ARG A 226 -12.31 -8.38 -6.49
C ARG A 226 -11.40 -9.53 -6.08
N GLY A 227 -11.92 -10.75 -5.99
CA GLY A 227 -11.15 -11.93 -5.61
C GLY A 227 -11.72 -13.22 -6.17
N ASP A 228 -10.86 -14.23 -6.26
CA ASP A 228 -11.18 -15.58 -6.72
C ASP A 228 -11.01 -16.57 -5.57
N PHE A 229 -12.13 -17.04 -5.02
CA PHE A 229 -12.19 -18.09 -4.00
C PHE A 229 -12.63 -19.44 -4.61
N THR A 230 -12.37 -19.67 -5.89
CA THR A 230 -12.87 -20.87 -6.57
C THR A 230 -12.03 -22.12 -6.29
N VAL A 231 -10.76 -22.01 -5.96
CA VAL A 231 -9.83 -23.15 -5.74
C VAL A 231 -10.00 -24.26 -6.79
N PRO A 232 -9.80 -23.96 -8.10
CA PRO A 232 -10.14 -24.88 -9.16
C PRO A 232 -9.13 -26.04 -9.25
N GLU A 233 -9.65 -27.26 -9.21
CA GLU A 233 -8.89 -28.50 -9.43
C GLU A 233 -9.75 -29.54 -10.15
N PRO A 234 -9.24 -30.32 -11.14
CA PRO A 234 -9.96 -31.40 -11.75
C PRO A 234 -10.32 -32.50 -10.75
N THR A 235 -11.43 -33.20 -11.00
CA THR A 235 -11.77 -34.39 -10.24
C THR A 235 -10.89 -35.58 -10.62
N ILE A 236 -10.72 -36.56 -9.72
CA ILE A 236 -9.96 -37.78 -10.02
C ILE A 236 -10.52 -38.49 -11.25
N ALA A 237 -11.85 -38.47 -11.45
CA ALA A 237 -12.47 -39.05 -12.63
C ALA A 237 -12.06 -38.34 -13.94
N GLU A 238 -11.86 -37.03 -13.93
CA GLU A 238 -11.35 -36.29 -15.11
C GLU A 238 -9.91 -36.66 -15.43
N TYR A 239 -9.06 -36.83 -14.41
CA TYR A 239 -7.69 -37.34 -14.58
C TYR A 239 -7.66 -38.76 -15.16
N GLU A 240 -8.50 -39.67 -14.63
CA GLU A 240 -8.57 -41.06 -15.06
C GLU A 240 -9.12 -41.15 -16.49
N ASN A 241 -10.16 -40.40 -16.85
CA ASN A 241 -10.72 -40.38 -18.19
C ASN A 241 -9.72 -39.89 -19.24
N ALA A 242 -8.76 -39.05 -18.84
CA ALA A 242 -7.70 -38.56 -19.71
C ALA A 242 -6.39 -39.38 -19.61
N ASN A 243 -6.35 -40.48 -18.85
CA ASN A 243 -5.20 -41.34 -18.56
C ASN A 243 -3.97 -40.57 -18.01
N ILE A 244 -4.19 -39.45 -17.30
CA ILE A 244 -3.13 -38.52 -16.89
C ILE A 244 -2.12 -39.18 -15.94
N PHE A 245 -2.57 -39.99 -14.98
CA PHE A 245 -1.64 -40.61 -13.99
C PHE A 245 -0.77 -41.68 -14.63
N GLU A 246 -1.32 -42.54 -15.51
CA GLU A 246 -0.56 -43.56 -16.24
C GLU A 246 0.51 -42.92 -17.13
N ASP A 247 0.15 -41.87 -17.86
CA ASP A 247 1.07 -41.14 -18.75
C ASP A 247 2.15 -40.41 -17.96
N ALA A 248 1.79 -39.80 -16.85
CA ALA A 248 2.71 -39.07 -15.97
C ALA A 248 3.76 -40.00 -15.32
N VAL A 249 3.31 -41.16 -14.81
CA VAL A 249 4.22 -42.19 -14.24
C VAL A 249 5.15 -42.76 -15.33
N ALA A 250 4.65 -42.93 -16.55
CA ALA A 250 5.48 -43.37 -17.68
C ALA A 250 6.50 -42.30 -18.10
N TYR A 251 6.21 -41.04 -17.88
CA TYR A 251 7.07 -39.91 -18.23
C TYR A 251 8.25 -39.69 -17.24
N SER A 252 7.96 -39.73 -15.92
CA SER A 252 8.94 -39.49 -14.86
C SER A 252 8.47 -40.05 -13.51
N ASP A 253 9.38 -40.36 -12.62
CA ASP A 253 9.14 -40.71 -11.23
C ASP A 253 9.06 -39.50 -10.27
N THR A 254 9.25 -38.29 -10.80
CA THR A 254 9.26 -37.04 -10.03
C THR A 254 8.00 -36.21 -10.34
N ALA A 255 7.28 -35.84 -9.30
CA ALA A 255 6.12 -34.94 -9.37
C ALA A 255 6.39 -33.64 -8.60
N VAL A 256 5.88 -32.55 -9.14
CA VAL A 256 5.84 -31.23 -8.47
C VAL A 256 4.37 -30.87 -8.31
N VAL A 257 3.92 -30.71 -7.06
CA VAL A 257 2.57 -30.26 -6.74
C VAL A 257 2.60 -28.76 -6.45
N VAL A 258 1.76 -27.98 -7.13
CA VAL A 258 1.67 -26.54 -6.98
C VAL A 258 0.32 -26.16 -6.41
N VAL A 259 0.32 -25.52 -5.24
CA VAL A 259 -0.89 -24.99 -4.62
C VAL A 259 -0.76 -23.48 -4.47
N SER A 260 -1.85 -22.73 -4.66
CA SER A 260 -1.83 -21.27 -4.50
C SER A 260 -3.10 -20.72 -3.89
N ARG A 261 -2.95 -19.62 -3.14
CA ARG A 261 -4.06 -18.85 -2.55
C ARG A 261 -3.87 -17.37 -2.84
N THR A 262 -4.96 -16.73 -3.26
CA THR A 262 -4.98 -15.32 -3.67
C THR A 262 -5.18 -14.42 -2.46
N GLY A 263 -4.28 -13.45 -2.25
CA GLY A 263 -4.51 -12.26 -1.44
C GLY A 263 -4.70 -11.03 -2.33
N GLY A 264 -5.30 -9.98 -1.80
CA GLY A 264 -5.52 -8.75 -2.57
C GLY A 264 -6.22 -7.66 -1.78
N GLU A 265 -6.22 -6.47 -2.34
CA GLU A 265 -6.95 -5.32 -1.78
C GLU A 265 -8.45 -5.44 -2.01
N GLY A 266 -9.24 -4.98 -1.04
CA GLY A 266 -10.70 -4.91 -1.10
C GLY A 266 -11.39 -6.15 -0.55
N PHE A 267 -10.66 -7.11 0.01
CA PHE A 267 -11.21 -8.30 0.64
C PHE A 267 -10.23 -8.92 1.63
N ASP A 268 -10.77 -9.61 2.61
CA ASP A 268 -10.05 -10.57 3.43
C ASP A 268 -10.39 -12.00 3.01
N ILE A 269 -9.50 -12.92 3.32
CA ILE A 269 -9.64 -14.33 2.96
C ILE A 269 -10.72 -14.99 3.81
N PRO A 270 -11.63 -15.78 3.23
CA PRO A 270 -12.68 -16.45 4.00
C PRO A 270 -12.13 -17.49 4.98
N GLN A 271 -12.66 -17.47 6.21
CA GLN A 271 -12.37 -18.47 7.22
C GLN A 271 -13.10 -19.82 6.98
N SER A 272 -13.85 -19.93 5.90
CA SER A 272 -14.52 -21.18 5.51
C SER A 272 -14.67 -21.27 3.99
N ILE A 273 -14.63 -22.49 3.45
CA ILE A 273 -14.92 -22.73 2.03
C ILE A 273 -16.43 -22.89 1.88
N THR A 274 -17.11 -21.76 1.69
CA THR A 274 -18.58 -21.70 1.58
C THR A 274 -19.01 -21.01 0.29
N GLY A 275 -20.30 -21.08 0.00
CA GLY A 275 -20.89 -20.39 -1.15
C GLY A 275 -21.20 -18.91 -0.86
N PRO A 276 -21.73 -18.22 -1.89
CA PRO A 276 -22.01 -16.78 -1.78
C PRO A 276 -23.07 -16.42 -0.73
N ASP A 277 -24.02 -17.30 -0.44
CA ASP A 277 -25.08 -17.02 0.54
C ASP A 277 -24.54 -17.01 1.97
N GLU A 278 -23.72 -17.99 2.31
CA GLU A 278 -23.06 -18.10 3.61
C GLU A 278 -22.06 -16.96 3.80
N TYR A 279 -21.30 -16.64 2.75
CA TYR A 279 -20.37 -15.49 2.76
C TYR A 279 -21.12 -14.18 3.01
N ASN A 280 -22.26 -13.96 2.33
CA ASN A 280 -23.08 -12.78 2.55
C ASN A 280 -23.66 -12.72 3.98
N ALA A 281 -24.00 -13.85 4.56
CA ALA A 281 -24.48 -13.89 5.95
C ALA A 281 -23.38 -13.49 6.94
N GLN A 282 -22.13 -13.86 6.65
CA GLN A 282 -20.97 -13.53 7.49
C GLN A 282 -20.45 -12.10 7.24
N TYR A 283 -20.36 -11.68 5.97
CA TYR A 283 -19.68 -10.46 5.55
C TYR A 283 -20.60 -9.39 4.92
N GLY A 284 -21.90 -9.47 5.12
CA GLY A 284 -22.81 -8.37 4.86
C GLY A 284 -23.05 -7.98 3.39
N GLY A 285 -23.16 -8.97 2.49
CA GLY A 285 -23.58 -8.72 1.11
C GLY A 285 -22.46 -8.44 0.12
N LEU A 286 -21.22 -8.76 0.48
CA LEU A 286 -20.03 -8.53 -0.35
C LEU A 286 -19.80 -9.62 -1.41
N ALA A 287 -20.51 -10.78 -1.36
CA ALA A 287 -20.28 -11.91 -2.26
C ALA A 287 -20.40 -11.58 -3.75
N GLN A 288 -21.16 -10.54 -4.12
CA GLN A 288 -21.29 -10.08 -5.50
C GLN A 288 -19.95 -9.69 -6.16
N PHE A 289 -18.95 -9.36 -5.34
CA PHE A 289 -17.62 -8.92 -5.80
C PHE A 289 -16.62 -10.07 -5.95
N TYR A 290 -17.00 -11.31 -5.63
CA TYR A 290 -16.10 -12.46 -5.63
C TYR A 290 -16.63 -13.59 -6.48
N ASP A 291 -15.74 -14.44 -6.98
CA ASP A 291 -16.06 -15.73 -7.54
C ASP A 291 -15.84 -16.81 -6.48
N PHE A 292 -16.84 -17.67 -6.32
CA PHE A 292 -16.84 -18.78 -5.37
C PHE A 292 -16.82 -20.11 -6.11
N THR A 293 -16.32 -21.17 -5.46
CA THR A 293 -16.48 -22.50 -6.00
C THR A 293 -17.97 -22.84 -6.12
N THR A 294 -18.35 -23.42 -7.28
CA THR A 294 -19.68 -23.96 -7.53
C THR A 294 -19.70 -25.48 -7.40
N GLN A 295 -18.57 -26.07 -7.05
CA GLN A 295 -18.38 -27.49 -6.96
C GLN A 295 -18.79 -27.96 -5.57
N ALA A 296 -19.84 -28.75 -5.52
CA ALA A 296 -20.42 -29.23 -4.25
C ALA A 296 -19.42 -30.01 -3.39
N GLU A 297 -18.44 -30.68 -4.02
CA GLU A 297 -17.39 -31.43 -3.33
C GLU A 297 -16.40 -30.57 -2.58
N ASP A 298 -16.22 -29.32 -3.01
CA ASP A 298 -15.27 -28.36 -2.37
C ASP A 298 -15.95 -27.47 -1.34
N LEU A 299 -17.29 -27.39 -1.32
CA LEU A 299 -18.02 -26.64 -0.30
C LEU A 299 -17.96 -27.41 1.04
N ASP A 300 -17.12 -26.92 1.94
CA ASP A 300 -16.90 -27.50 3.26
C ASP A 300 -16.70 -26.38 4.28
N ALA A 301 -17.73 -26.11 5.07
CA ALA A 301 -17.71 -25.05 6.08
C ALA A 301 -16.76 -25.34 7.26
N SER A 302 -16.26 -26.58 7.38
CA SER A 302 -15.28 -26.95 8.41
C SER A 302 -13.85 -26.69 8.01
N LYS A 303 -13.61 -26.28 6.75
CA LYS A 303 -12.30 -25.95 6.19
C LYS A 303 -12.16 -24.47 5.92
N SER A 304 -11.01 -23.92 6.21
CA SER A 304 -10.66 -22.57 5.80
C SER A 304 -10.23 -22.53 4.32
N TYR A 305 -10.32 -21.35 3.70
CA TYR A 305 -9.78 -21.17 2.34
C TYR A 305 -8.25 -21.36 2.29
N LEU A 306 -7.55 -21.25 3.43
CA LEU A 306 -6.10 -21.45 3.53
C LEU A 306 -5.70 -22.92 3.74
N GLU A 307 -6.67 -23.83 3.77
CA GLU A 307 -6.46 -25.28 3.67
C GLU A 307 -6.54 -25.77 2.22
N LEU A 308 -6.20 -27.04 1.99
CA LEU A 308 -6.48 -27.69 0.72
C LEU A 308 -7.97 -27.97 0.55
N SER A 309 -8.54 -27.68 -0.63
CA SER A 309 -9.88 -28.12 -0.98
C SER A 309 -9.97 -29.65 -1.07
N ASN A 310 -11.18 -30.19 -1.05
CA ASN A 310 -11.38 -31.64 -1.12
C ASN A 310 -10.84 -32.23 -2.43
N ARG A 311 -10.91 -31.48 -3.55
CA ARG A 311 -10.32 -31.92 -4.82
C ARG A 311 -8.81 -31.86 -4.83
N GLU A 312 -8.22 -30.79 -4.23
CA GLU A 312 -6.77 -30.69 -4.06
C GLU A 312 -6.24 -31.84 -3.19
N ILE A 313 -6.92 -32.20 -2.08
CA ILE A 313 -6.55 -33.34 -1.26
C ILE A 313 -6.62 -34.64 -2.07
N ALA A 314 -7.70 -34.87 -2.83
CA ALA A 314 -7.83 -36.07 -3.66
C ALA A 314 -6.71 -36.15 -4.70
N MET A 315 -6.29 -35.02 -5.31
CA MET A 315 -5.17 -34.97 -6.23
C MET A 315 -3.86 -35.31 -5.52
N VAL A 316 -3.58 -34.68 -4.36
CA VAL A 316 -2.38 -34.92 -3.55
C VAL A 316 -2.31 -36.38 -3.12
N ASP A 317 -3.39 -36.96 -2.59
CA ASP A 317 -3.50 -38.40 -2.23
C ASP A 317 -3.09 -39.29 -3.38
N ARG A 318 -3.63 -39.02 -4.58
CA ARG A 318 -3.32 -39.81 -5.76
C ARG A 318 -1.87 -39.61 -6.21
N VAL A 319 -1.35 -38.40 -6.26
CA VAL A 319 0.04 -38.11 -6.62
C VAL A 319 0.98 -38.83 -5.64
N CYS A 320 0.77 -38.69 -4.34
CA CYS A 320 1.61 -39.30 -3.32
C CYS A 320 1.57 -40.83 -3.33
N LYS A 321 0.50 -41.43 -3.85
CA LYS A 321 0.40 -42.86 -4.05
C LYS A 321 1.18 -43.38 -5.26
N GLU A 322 1.18 -42.59 -6.35
CA GLU A 322 1.83 -42.99 -7.60
C GLU A 322 3.32 -42.62 -7.66
N PHE A 323 3.72 -41.51 -7.01
CA PHE A 323 5.08 -41.00 -7.08
C PHE A 323 5.81 -41.12 -5.72
N LYS A 324 7.10 -41.39 -5.80
CA LYS A 324 7.96 -41.49 -4.61
C LYS A 324 8.73 -40.20 -4.31
N ASN A 325 8.93 -39.38 -5.31
CA ASN A 325 9.64 -38.11 -5.23
C ASN A 325 8.65 -36.99 -5.55
N VAL A 326 8.00 -36.49 -4.52
CA VAL A 326 7.05 -35.37 -4.63
C VAL A 326 7.68 -34.14 -4.02
N ILE A 327 7.69 -33.06 -4.80
CA ILE A 327 8.11 -31.74 -4.38
C ILE A 327 6.86 -30.85 -4.34
N VAL A 328 6.71 -30.06 -3.31
CA VAL A 328 5.58 -29.12 -3.17
C VAL A 328 6.06 -27.68 -3.35
N VAL A 329 5.34 -26.92 -4.16
CA VAL A 329 5.52 -25.47 -4.30
C VAL A 329 4.28 -24.79 -3.75
N VAL A 330 4.45 -24.05 -2.67
CA VAL A 330 3.40 -23.24 -2.04
C VAL A 330 3.50 -21.82 -2.60
N ASN A 331 2.54 -21.44 -3.43
CA ASN A 331 2.51 -20.11 -4.07
C ASN A 331 1.39 -19.28 -3.41
N SER A 332 1.67 -18.84 -2.20
CA SER A 332 0.77 -18.00 -1.39
C SER A 332 1.59 -17.03 -0.55
N SER A 333 1.16 -15.79 -0.48
CA SER A 333 1.73 -14.79 0.44
C SER A 333 1.10 -14.83 1.83
N ASN A 334 -0.03 -15.50 1.98
CA ASN A 334 -0.67 -15.75 3.26
C ASN A 334 -0.22 -17.11 3.78
N ALA A 335 0.03 -17.22 5.06
CA ALA A 335 0.34 -18.49 5.69
C ALA A 335 -0.82 -19.47 5.50
N MET A 336 -0.53 -20.66 4.96
CA MET A 336 -1.47 -21.75 4.75
C MET A 336 -1.27 -22.85 5.77
N GLU A 337 -2.29 -23.66 6.02
CA GLU A 337 -2.14 -24.89 6.77
C GLU A 337 -1.40 -25.93 5.92
N LEU A 338 -0.20 -26.28 6.34
CA LEU A 338 0.69 -27.17 5.62
C LEU A 338 0.90 -28.52 6.32
N GLY A 339 0.15 -28.81 7.38
CA GLY A 339 0.25 -30.07 8.13
C GLY A 339 0.08 -31.34 7.30
N TRP A 340 -0.52 -31.26 6.13
CA TRP A 340 -0.60 -32.36 5.18
C TRP A 340 0.76 -32.75 4.58
N LEU A 341 1.77 -31.87 4.57
CA LEU A 341 3.13 -32.19 4.11
C LEU A 341 3.75 -33.33 4.93
N ASP A 342 3.35 -33.48 6.19
CA ASP A 342 3.90 -34.46 7.10
C ASP A 342 3.17 -35.80 7.04
N GLN A 343 2.04 -35.88 6.31
CA GLN A 343 1.21 -37.09 6.20
C GLN A 343 1.68 -38.06 5.13
N TYR A 344 2.58 -37.61 4.23
CA TYR A 344 3.00 -38.43 3.08
C TYR A 344 4.53 -38.56 3.03
N ASP A 345 5.04 -39.77 3.22
CA ASP A 345 6.48 -40.10 3.11
C ASP A 345 7.05 -39.79 1.70
N SER A 346 6.19 -39.70 0.69
CA SER A 346 6.58 -39.40 -0.70
C SER A 346 6.83 -37.90 -0.93
N ILE A 347 6.33 -37.03 -0.07
CA ILE A 347 6.64 -35.59 -0.15
C ILE A 347 8.03 -35.38 0.46
N LYS A 348 9.03 -35.27 -0.41
CA LYS A 348 10.43 -35.18 -0.04
C LYS A 348 10.92 -33.73 0.16
N ALA A 349 10.31 -32.78 -0.53
CA ALA A 349 10.69 -31.36 -0.41
C ALA A 349 9.48 -30.47 -0.52
N ALA A 350 9.54 -29.29 0.14
CA ALA A 350 8.56 -28.24 0.04
C ALA A 350 9.24 -26.88 0.02
N VAL A 351 8.74 -25.98 -0.84
CA VAL A 351 9.28 -24.64 -1.06
C VAL A 351 8.13 -23.64 -1.01
N LEU A 352 8.29 -22.59 -0.20
CA LEU A 352 7.38 -21.43 -0.20
C LEU A 352 7.89 -20.43 -1.25
N CYS A 353 7.05 -20.19 -2.26
CA CYS A 353 7.25 -19.21 -3.31
C CYS A 353 6.05 -18.25 -3.31
N GLY A 354 6.04 -17.27 -2.42
CA GLY A 354 4.93 -16.35 -2.16
C GLY A 354 4.41 -15.62 -3.40
N ALA A 355 4.47 -14.30 -3.42
CA ALA A 355 4.21 -13.46 -4.59
C ALA A 355 5.54 -13.14 -5.28
N PRO A 356 5.96 -13.90 -6.29
CA PRO A 356 7.34 -13.91 -6.77
C PRO A 356 7.70 -12.77 -7.74
N GLY A 357 6.74 -11.93 -8.15
CA GLY A 357 6.97 -10.89 -9.15
C GLY A 357 7.25 -11.45 -10.54
N GLU A 358 7.83 -10.63 -11.42
CA GLU A 358 8.00 -11.02 -12.84
C GLU A 358 9.08 -12.08 -13.09
N LEU A 359 10.10 -12.21 -12.22
CA LEU A 359 11.23 -13.12 -12.41
C LEU A 359 11.31 -14.26 -11.38
N GLY A 360 10.44 -14.28 -10.38
CA GLY A 360 10.60 -15.20 -9.27
C GLY A 360 10.48 -16.69 -9.63
N PHE A 361 9.83 -17.04 -10.73
CA PHE A 361 9.80 -18.44 -11.18
C PHE A 361 11.11 -18.87 -11.88
N ASP A 362 11.89 -17.92 -12.44
CA ASP A 362 13.29 -18.21 -12.80
C ASP A 362 14.13 -18.51 -11.56
N SER A 363 13.97 -17.69 -10.50
CA SER A 363 14.65 -17.90 -9.22
C SER A 363 14.26 -19.25 -8.57
N LEU A 364 12.97 -19.63 -8.64
CA LEU A 364 12.51 -20.94 -8.19
C LEU A 364 13.19 -22.06 -8.98
N GLY A 365 13.28 -21.96 -10.30
CA GLY A 365 13.99 -22.92 -11.13
C GLY A 365 15.46 -23.06 -10.75
N LYS A 366 16.15 -21.94 -10.49
CA LYS A 366 17.55 -21.90 -10.02
C LYS A 366 17.72 -22.56 -8.65
N ILE A 367 16.76 -22.38 -7.75
CA ILE A 367 16.76 -23.07 -6.44
C ILE A 367 16.57 -24.57 -6.63
N LEU A 368 15.56 -25.00 -7.36
CA LEU A 368 15.30 -26.43 -7.57
C LEU A 368 16.46 -27.15 -8.28
N SER A 369 17.22 -26.46 -9.13
CA SER A 369 18.42 -27.01 -9.81
C SER A 369 19.71 -26.91 -8.99
N GLY A 370 19.71 -26.15 -7.88
CA GLY A 370 20.88 -25.91 -7.05
C GLY A 370 21.85 -24.86 -7.61
N GLU A 371 21.46 -24.12 -8.65
CA GLU A 371 22.22 -22.94 -9.10
C GLU A 371 22.22 -21.86 -8.02
N VAL A 372 21.10 -21.73 -7.29
CA VAL A 372 20.96 -20.89 -6.10
C VAL A 372 20.71 -21.79 -4.88
N ASN A 373 21.50 -21.59 -3.84
CA ASN A 373 21.23 -22.19 -2.53
C ASN A 373 20.21 -21.35 -1.77
N PRO A 374 19.04 -21.92 -1.37
CA PRO A 374 18.04 -21.16 -0.63
C PRO A 374 18.60 -20.60 0.68
N SER A 375 18.20 -19.38 1.00
CA SER A 375 18.61 -18.68 2.22
C SER A 375 17.47 -17.79 2.77
N GLY A 376 16.25 -18.01 2.29
CA GLY A 376 15.04 -17.35 2.79
C GLY A 376 14.60 -17.95 4.12
N HIS A 377 14.07 -17.10 4.99
CA HIS A 377 13.49 -17.48 6.27
C HIS A 377 12.06 -16.94 6.37
N LEU A 378 11.18 -17.66 7.06
CA LEU A 378 9.77 -17.27 7.18
C LEU A 378 9.61 -15.92 7.88
N ALA A 379 8.69 -15.12 7.37
CA ALA A 379 8.27 -13.86 7.98
C ALA A 379 7.03 -14.00 8.87
N ASP A 380 6.42 -15.18 8.89
CA ASP A 380 5.23 -15.54 9.66
C ASP A 380 5.38 -16.94 10.28
N THR A 381 4.67 -17.16 11.38
CA THR A 381 4.54 -18.49 11.99
C THR A 381 3.54 -19.34 11.21
N TYR A 382 3.87 -20.58 10.88
CA TYR A 382 2.97 -21.54 10.26
C TYR A 382 2.45 -22.54 11.29
N VAL A 383 1.14 -22.64 11.41
CA VAL A 383 0.48 -23.50 12.40
C VAL A 383 -0.33 -24.60 11.71
N TYR A 384 -0.60 -25.67 12.45
CA TYR A 384 -1.41 -26.81 11.97
C TYR A 384 -2.90 -26.48 11.84
N ASP A 385 -3.40 -25.47 12.59
CA ASP A 385 -4.82 -25.08 12.59
C ASP A 385 -4.93 -23.56 12.75
N LEU A 386 -5.26 -22.88 11.67
CA LEU A 386 -5.44 -21.43 11.64
C LEU A 386 -6.75 -20.98 12.32
N LEU A 387 -7.72 -21.90 12.47
CA LEU A 387 -8.98 -21.58 13.17
C LEU A 387 -8.89 -21.71 14.68
N ALA A 388 -7.74 -22.18 15.19
CA ALA A 388 -7.43 -22.20 16.62
C ALA A 388 -6.58 -21.00 17.10
N THR A 389 -6.32 -20.00 16.23
CA THR A 389 -5.51 -18.84 16.58
C THR A 389 -6.27 -17.88 17.51
N PRO A 390 -5.58 -17.08 18.35
CA PRO A 390 -6.22 -16.14 19.28
C PRO A 390 -7.11 -15.10 18.59
N THR A 391 -6.81 -14.78 17.33
CA THR A 391 -7.48 -13.69 16.57
C THR A 391 -8.74 -14.16 15.84
N VAL A 392 -8.95 -15.47 15.68
CA VAL A 392 -9.94 -16.01 14.73
C VAL A 392 -11.37 -15.53 15.00
N ASN A 393 -11.80 -15.49 16.28
CA ASN A 393 -13.13 -15.03 16.66
C ASN A 393 -13.27 -13.50 16.72
N ASN A 394 -12.17 -12.78 16.51
CA ASN A 394 -12.08 -11.32 16.52
C ASN A 394 -11.42 -10.83 15.23
N PHE A 395 -11.72 -11.47 14.10
CA PHE A 395 -11.32 -11.09 12.75
C PHE A 395 -12.57 -10.90 11.88
N GLY A 396 -12.51 -9.97 10.90
CA GLY A 396 -13.66 -9.57 10.10
C GLY A 396 -14.33 -8.32 10.66
N GLY A 397 -15.63 -8.33 10.88
CA GLY A 397 -16.33 -7.15 11.41
C GLY A 397 -17.64 -7.53 12.09
N PHE A 398 -17.91 -6.86 13.19
CA PHE A 398 -19.12 -6.99 13.97
C PHE A 398 -19.95 -5.70 13.85
N ALA A 399 -21.25 -5.83 13.63
CA ALA A 399 -22.12 -4.67 13.50
C ALA A 399 -22.55 -4.16 14.89
N TYR A 400 -22.55 -2.82 15.06
CA TYR A 400 -23.17 -2.21 16.23
C TYR A 400 -24.70 -2.11 16.12
N ASP A 401 -25.39 -2.40 17.21
CA ASP A 401 -26.86 -2.39 17.28
C ASP A 401 -27.44 -0.98 17.45
N ASN A 402 -26.71 -0.09 18.13
CA ASN A 402 -27.23 1.26 18.49
C ASN A 402 -26.75 2.39 17.57
N TYR A 403 -26.13 2.09 16.47
CA TYR A 403 -25.56 3.05 15.53
C TYR A 403 -26.61 3.96 14.87
N ALA A 404 -27.80 3.45 14.54
CA ALA A 404 -28.85 4.21 13.88
C ALA A 404 -29.37 5.41 14.71
N GLU A 405 -29.19 5.40 16.03
CA GLU A 405 -29.55 6.51 16.92
C GLU A 405 -28.72 7.76 16.65
N VAL A 406 -27.48 7.60 16.17
CA VAL A 406 -26.56 8.72 15.89
C VAL A 406 -26.61 9.16 14.43
N THR A 407 -26.70 8.24 13.50
CA THR A 407 -26.64 8.57 12.05
C THR A 407 -28.00 8.80 11.43
N GLY A 408 -29.09 8.40 12.09
CA GLY A 408 -30.44 8.45 11.55
C GLY A 408 -30.67 7.53 10.35
N SER A 409 -29.71 6.69 10.00
CA SER A 409 -29.77 5.75 8.88
C SER A 409 -29.48 4.34 9.35
N GLN A 410 -30.26 3.36 8.85
CA GLN A 410 -30.00 1.93 9.07
C GLN A 410 -29.15 1.30 7.95
N ASP A 411 -28.88 2.02 6.88
CA ASP A 411 -28.20 1.48 5.70
C ASP A 411 -26.68 1.46 5.85
N ASN A 412 -26.10 2.30 6.74
CA ASN A 412 -24.68 2.33 7.05
C ASN A 412 -24.44 1.82 8.47
N ARG A 413 -24.21 0.55 8.63
CA ARG A 413 -23.87 -0.03 9.93
C ARG A 413 -22.42 0.31 10.29
N ALA A 414 -22.21 0.92 11.46
CA ALA A 414 -20.87 0.99 12.03
C ALA A 414 -20.43 -0.43 12.39
N MET A 415 -19.25 -0.75 12.01
CA MET A 415 -18.61 -2.05 12.25
C MET A 415 -17.46 -1.88 13.23
N PHE A 416 -17.08 -2.96 13.92
CA PHE A 416 -15.93 -2.95 14.80
C PHE A 416 -15.19 -4.28 14.77
N VAL A 417 -13.95 -4.25 15.24
CA VAL A 417 -13.09 -5.38 15.49
C VAL A 417 -12.30 -5.16 16.78
N ASN A 418 -12.09 -6.22 17.55
CA ASN A 418 -11.31 -6.17 18.79
C ASN A 418 -9.94 -6.83 18.55
N TYR A 419 -8.86 -6.11 18.81
CA TYR A 419 -7.51 -6.66 18.83
C TYR A 419 -7.23 -7.20 20.25
N CYS A 420 -8.04 -8.19 20.61
CA CYS A 420 -8.09 -8.75 21.96
C CYS A 420 -6.83 -9.49 22.38
N GLU A 421 -6.02 -9.93 21.43
CA GLU A 421 -4.77 -10.64 21.68
C GLU A 421 -3.67 -9.76 22.30
N GLY A 422 -3.86 -8.43 22.32
CA GLY A 422 -2.89 -7.51 22.88
C GLY A 422 -1.54 -7.59 22.17
N ILE A 423 -0.44 -7.78 22.90
CA ILE A 423 0.90 -7.92 22.32
C ILE A 423 1.19 -9.33 21.79
N TYR A 424 0.28 -10.29 21.99
CA TYR A 424 0.49 -11.70 21.67
C TYR A 424 0.05 -12.02 20.24
N VAL A 425 0.73 -11.42 19.25
CA VAL A 425 0.54 -11.61 17.81
C VAL A 425 1.63 -12.55 17.29
N GLY A 426 1.25 -13.50 16.43
CA GLY A 426 2.17 -14.39 15.75
C GLY A 426 3.06 -15.19 16.74
N TYR A 427 4.36 -15.30 16.45
CA TYR A 427 5.31 -16.06 17.26
C TYR A 427 5.32 -15.61 18.74
N LYS A 428 5.06 -14.33 19.02
CA LYS A 428 5.00 -13.83 20.42
C LYS A 428 3.95 -14.56 21.24
N PHE A 429 2.82 -14.92 20.62
CA PHE A 429 1.81 -15.76 21.26
C PHE A 429 2.33 -17.18 21.46
N TYR A 430 2.78 -17.84 20.39
CA TYR A 430 3.08 -19.27 20.43
C TYR A 430 4.26 -19.58 21.34
N GLU A 431 5.33 -18.80 21.30
CA GLU A 431 6.48 -18.96 22.19
C GLU A 431 6.10 -18.72 23.66
N THR A 432 5.26 -17.70 23.91
CA THR A 432 4.83 -17.40 25.30
C THR A 432 3.84 -18.44 25.81
N ALA A 433 2.89 -18.87 24.98
CA ALA A 433 1.91 -19.89 25.35
C ALA A 433 2.57 -21.25 25.64
N ALA A 434 3.62 -21.59 24.90
CA ALA A 434 4.42 -22.78 25.18
C ALA A 434 5.23 -22.64 26.46
N ALA A 435 5.87 -21.49 26.69
CA ALA A 435 6.62 -21.21 27.92
C ALA A 435 5.73 -21.27 29.19
N GLU A 436 4.47 -20.82 29.07
CA GLU A 436 3.47 -20.89 30.17
C GLU A 436 2.77 -22.25 30.24
N GLY A 437 3.01 -23.16 29.30
CA GLY A 437 2.40 -24.50 29.26
C GLY A 437 0.93 -24.51 28.84
N LEU A 438 0.45 -23.45 28.18
CA LEU A 438 -0.89 -23.38 27.59
C LEU A 438 -1.02 -24.30 26.38
N ILE A 439 0.04 -24.40 25.58
CA ILE A 439 0.11 -25.24 24.39
C ILE A 439 1.32 -26.18 24.42
N ASP A 440 1.22 -27.28 23.65
CA ASP A 440 2.33 -28.13 23.24
C ASP A 440 2.83 -27.61 21.91
N TYR A 441 4.00 -26.96 21.90
CA TYR A 441 4.51 -26.19 20.75
C TYR A 441 4.54 -27.02 19.47
N ASP A 442 5.15 -28.20 19.51
CA ASP A 442 5.34 -29.08 18.34
C ASP A 442 4.00 -29.62 17.76
N LYS A 443 2.90 -29.51 18.53
CA LYS A 443 1.56 -29.88 18.03
C LYS A 443 0.78 -28.73 17.44
N VAL A 444 1.18 -27.49 17.71
CA VAL A 444 0.48 -26.28 17.27
C VAL A 444 1.24 -25.61 16.14
N VAL A 445 2.55 -25.48 16.29
CA VAL A 445 3.41 -24.81 15.31
C VAL A 445 4.10 -25.85 14.44
N GLN A 446 3.93 -25.72 13.12
CA GLN A 446 4.63 -26.56 12.14
C GLN A 446 5.97 -25.97 11.76
N TYR A 447 6.00 -24.66 11.45
CA TYR A 447 7.22 -23.93 11.13
C TYR A 447 7.28 -22.64 11.97
N PRO A 448 8.30 -22.48 12.82
CA PRO A 448 8.50 -21.25 13.59
C PRO A 448 8.69 -20.01 12.70
N PHE A 449 8.41 -18.84 13.23
CA PHE A 449 8.85 -17.58 12.66
C PHE A 449 10.39 -17.57 12.54
N GLY A 450 10.92 -17.14 11.38
CA GLY A 450 12.35 -17.18 11.12
C GLY A 450 12.85 -18.51 10.57
N TYR A 451 12.02 -19.56 10.46
CA TYR A 451 12.45 -20.87 9.95
C TYR A 451 12.79 -20.83 8.46
N GLY A 452 13.91 -21.47 8.11
CA GLY A 452 14.31 -21.70 6.72
C GLY A 452 15.47 -22.69 6.61
N LEU A 453 15.44 -23.54 5.57
CA LEU A 453 16.48 -24.52 5.30
C LEU A 453 17.45 -24.05 4.20
N SER A 454 18.63 -24.65 4.18
CA SER A 454 19.67 -24.44 3.18
C SER A 454 20.18 -25.78 2.65
N TYR A 455 20.79 -25.80 1.46
CA TYR A 455 21.52 -26.99 0.96
C TYR A 455 22.86 -27.21 1.64
N THR A 456 23.28 -26.26 2.49
CA THR A 456 24.51 -26.37 3.30
C THR A 456 24.18 -26.25 4.80
N THR A 457 25.18 -26.43 5.63
CA THR A 457 25.07 -26.30 7.08
C THR A 457 26.01 -25.20 7.57
N PHE A 458 25.60 -24.52 8.63
CA PHE A 458 26.40 -23.48 9.27
C PHE A 458 26.58 -23.79 10.75
N ASP A 459 27.71 -23.33 11.29
CA ASP A 459 27.95 -23.23 12.72
C ASP A 459 28.02 -21.77 13.10
N SER A 460 27.30 -21.36 14.13
CA SER A 460 27.22 -19.96 14.54
C SER A 460 27.23 -19.82 16.05
N SER A 461 27.90 -18.79 16.57
CA SER A 461 27.99 -18.50 17.99
C SER A 461 28.28 -17.04 18.27
N ILE A 462 27.99 -16.56 19.47
CA ILE A 462 28.37 -15.23 19.95
C ILE A 462 29.84 -15.27 20.36
N ALA A 463 30.71 -14.76 19.48
CA ALA A 463 32.18 -14.80 19.68
C ALA A 463 32.66 -13.72 20.67
N ALA A 464 32.01 -12.56 20.67
CA ALA A 464 32.29 -11.46 21.59
C ALA A 464 31.05 -10.60 21.82
N VAL A 465 31.04 -9.90 22.96
CA VAL A 465 30.00 -8.95 23.32
C VAL A 465 30.66 -7.65 23.80
N GLU A 466 30.26 -6.54 23.24
CA GLU A 466 30.52 -5.21 23.75
C GLU A 466 29.21 -4.67 24.34
N ASP A 467 29.18 -4.48 25.66
CA ASP A 467 28.02 -3.97 26.42
C ASP A 467 28.45 -2.76 27.24
N ASP A 468 27.94 -1.58 26.91
CA ASP A 468 28.27 -0.31 27.58
C ASP A 468 27.13 0.19 28.50
N GLY A 469 26.04 -0.59 28.61
CA GLY A 469 24.85 -0.26 29.41
C GLY A 469 23.85 0.64 28.69
N GLU A 470 24.17 1.14 27.49
CA GLU A 470 23.24 1.86 26.60
C GLU A 470 22.94 1.03 25.35
N LYS A 471 23.93 0.34 24.81
CA LYS A 471 23.80 -0.54 23.64
C LYS A 471 24.60 -1.83 23.82
N ILE A 472 24.15 -2.86 23.16
CA ILE A 472 24.79 -4.17 23.06
C ILE A 472 25.24 -4.37 21.61
N THR A 473 26.50 -4.74 21.42
CA THR A 473 27.03 -5.15 20.13
C THR A 473 27.54 -6.59 20.23
N LEU A 474 26.98 -7.47 19.41
CA LEU A 474 27.37 -8.86 19.32
C LEU A 474 28.26 -9.07 18.11
N ASP A 475 29.42 -9.69 18.29
CA ASP A 475 30.19 -10.27 17.21
C ASP A 475 29.75 -11.73 17.04
N VAL A 476 28.91 -12.00 16.03
CA VAL A 476 28.41 -13.35 15.74
C VAL A 476 29.32 -14.00 14.69
N ALA A 477 30.08 -15.02 15.12
CA ALA A 477 30.89 -15.81 14.21
C ALA A 477 30.02 -16.84 13.48
N VAL A 478 30.06 -16.84 12.15
CA VAL A 478 29.35 -17.80 11.29
C VAL A 478 30.36 -18.52 10.41
N LYS A 479 30.24 -19.83 10.31
CA LYS A 479 31.08 -20.67 9.43
C LYS A 479 30.21 -21.61 8.61
N ASN A 480 30.43 -21.65 7.30
CA ASN A 480 29.86 -22.69 6.46
C ASN A 480 30.58 -24.01 6.70
N THR A 481 29.87 -24.99 7.25
CA THR A 481 30.37 -26.33 7.61
C THR A 481 29.95 -27.40 6.62
N GLY A 482 29.14 -27.08 5.63
CA GLY A 482 28.69 -28.00 4.60
C GLY A 482 29.53 -27.95 3.31
N ASP A 483 28.96 -28.52 2.26
CA ASP A 483 29.67 -28.73 0.98
C ASP A 483 29.22 -27.75 -0.12
N THR A 484 28.26 -26.90 0.14
CA THR A 484 27.69 -25.95 -0.83
C THR A 484 27.86 -24.52 -0.34
N ALA A 485 28.17 -23.59 -1.23
CA ALA A 485 28.22 -22.16 -0.90
C ALA A 485 26.81 -21.65 -0.52
N GLY A 486 26.70 -20.76 0.48
CA GLY A 486 25.43 -20.26 0.93
C GLY A 486 25.51 -19.04 1.84
N LYS A 487 24.36 -18.44 2.13
CA LYS A 487 24.18 -17.34 3.09
C LYS A 487 23.51 -17.86 4.36
N TYR A 488 23.79 -17.20 5.47
CA TYR A 488 23.20 -17.47 6.78
C TYR A 488 22.54 -16.21 7.34
N VAL A 489 21.40 -16.39 8.02
CA VAL A 489 20.72 -15.33 8.79
C VAL A 489 21.02 -15.54 10.27
N ALA A 490 21.57 -14.53 10.94
CA ALA A 490 21.69 -14.47 12.38
C ALA A 490 20.51 -13.68 12.95
N GLU A 491 19.64 -14.34 13.69
CA GLU A 491 18.46 -13.78 14.31
C GLU A 491 18.71 -13.57 15.80
N ILE A 492 18.51 -12.34 16.28
CA ILE A 492 18.72 -12.00 17.68
C ILE A 492 17.38 -11.72 18.34
N PHE A 493 17.01 -12.63 19.23
CA PHE A 493 15.82 -12.48 20.09
C PHE A 493 16.24 -12.14 21.51
N TYR A 494 15.32 -11.54 22.28
CA TYR A 494 15.50 -11.40 23.71
C TYR A 494 14.31 -11.95 24.47
N GLU A 495 14.60 -12.50 25.65
CA GLU A 495 13.63 -12.92 26.66
C GLU A 495 13.75 -11.94 27.85
N PRO A 496 12.75 -11.06 28.07
CA PRO A 496 12.77 -10.11 29.17
C PRO A 496 12.37 -10.76 30.50
N PRO A 497 12.73 -10.19 31.66
CA PRO A 497 12.18 -10.62 32.93
C PRO A 497 10.67 -10.34 32.96
N TYR A 498 9.87 -11.35 33.30
CA TYR A 498 8.43 -11.22 33.45
C TYR A 498 8.00 -11.34 34.91
N TYR A 499 7.19 -10.42 35.36
CA TYR A 499 6.61 -10.38 36.69
C TYR A 499 5.11 -10.61 36.58
N ASN A 500 4.61 -11.72 37.14
CA ASN A 500 3.20 -12.12 37.00
C ASN A 500 2.22 -11.00 37.42
N GLY A 501 1.32 -10.61 36.49
CA GLY A 501 0.41 -9.48 36.67
C GLY A 501 1.05 -8.09 36.60
N GLY A 502 2.32 -8.02 36.17
CA GLY A 502 3.03 -6.78 35.82
C GLY A 502 2.77 -6.31 34.38
N ILE A 503 3.74 -5.59 33.82
CA ILE A 503 3.70 -5.19 32.40
C ILE A 503 3.73 -6.45 31.54
N GLU A 504 2.82 -6.56 30.56
CA GLU A 504 2.76 -7.71 29.64
C GLU A 504 4.04 -7.82 28.81
N LYS A 505 4.58 -9.04 28.68
CA LYS A 505 5.80 -9.32 27.94
C LYS A 505 5.76 -10.69 27.30
N ALA A 506 6.08 -10.76 26.03
CA ALA A 506 6.26 -12.03 25.33
C ALA A 506 7.57 -12.73 25.77
N ALA A 507 7.59 -14.05 25.73
CA ALA A 507 8.76 -14.85 26.08
C ALA A 507 9.89 -14.73 25.03
N ALA A 508 9.55 -14.51 23.76
CA ALA A 508 10.51 -14.28 22.70
C ALA A 508 10.17 -12.99 21.95
N ASN A 509 11.18 -12.16 21.72
CA ASN A 509 11.03 -10.87 21.03
C ASN A 509 12.22 -10.66 20.10
N LEU A 510 12.00 -10.56 18.78
CA LEU A 510 13.03 -10.16 17.84
C LEU A 510 13.52 -8.75 18.18
N VAL A 511 14.83 -8.52 18.18
CA VAL A 511 15.40 -7.17 18.37
C VAL A 511 16.25 -6.72 17.20
N GLN A 512 17.00 -7.64 16.57
CA GLN A 512 17.84 -7.33 15.41
C GLN A 512 18.17 -8.59 14.63
N TYR A 513 18.62 -8.44 13.40
CA TYR A 513 19.09 -9.53 12.55
C TYR A 513 20.15 -9.05 11.56
N ALA A 514 20.95 -9.99 11.05
CA ALA A 514 21.89 -9.74 9.97
C ALA A 514 22.10 -10.98 9.11
N LYS A 515 22.42 -10.77 7.84
CA LYS A 515 22.69 -11.84 6.87
C LYS A 515 24.13 -11.79 6.39
N THR A 516 24.77 -12.96 6.22
CA THR A 516 26.14 -13.05 5.69
C THR A 516 26.18 -12.77 4.20
N GLU A 517 27.35 -12.47 3.69
CA GLU A 517 27.67 -12.68 2.28
C GLU A 517 27.64 -14.18 1.94
N ILE A 518 27.82 -14.53 0.65
CA ILE A 518 27.91 -15.94 0.25
C ILE A 518 29.20 -16.53 0.81
N LEU A 519 29.09 -17.48 1.73
CA LEU A 519 30.22 -18.21 2.31
C LEU A 519 30.48 -19.49 1.53
N GLN A 520 31.71 -19.65 1.05
CA GLN A 520 32.19 -20.92 0.45
C GLN A 520 32.30 -22.02 1.51
N PRO A 521 32.30 -23.32 1.14
CA PRO A 521 32.59 -24.41 2.06
C PRO A 521 33.81 -24.17 2.92
N GLY A 522 33.68 -24.18 4.22
CA GLY A 522 34.72 -23.90 5.21
C GLY A 522 35.04 -22.43 5.47
N GLU A 523 34.45 -21.49 4.70
CA GLU A 523 34.59 -20.04 4.90
C GLU A 523 33.81 -19.58 6.12
N ALA A 524 34.30 -18.50 6.76
CA ALA A 524 33.68 -17.89 7.93
C ALA A 524 33.60 -16.38 7.79
N GLN A 525 32.57 -15.79 8.40
CA GLN A 525 32.36 -14.35 8.52
C GLN A 525 31.94 -14.02 9.95
N THR A 526 32.33 -12.86 10.44
CA THR A 526 31.80 -12.30 11.69
C THR A 526 30.81 -11.21 11.36
N LEU A 527 29.58 -11.35 11.83
CA LEU A 527 28.55 -10.33 11.74
C LEU A 527 28.59 -9.47 13.01
N LYS A 528 28.63 -8.16 12.84
CA LYS A 528 28.53 -7.20 13.94
C LYS A 528 27.09 -6.73 14.04
N ILE A 529 26.40 -7.11 15.12
CA ILE A 529 24.96 -6.84 15.32
C ILE A 529 24.81 -5.95 16.54
N THR A 530 24.24 -4.76 16.36
CA THR A 530 24.08 -3.73 17.41
C THR A 530 22.61 -3.36 17.59
N PHE A 531 22.19 -3.22 18.85
CA PHE A 531 20.89 -2.70 19.25
C PHE A 531 20.99 -2.00 20.60
N HIS A 532 20.01 -1.16 20.94
CA HIS A 532 20.00 -0.40 22.18
C HIS A 532 19.18 -1.09 23.28
N TYR A 533 19.49 -0.83 24.52
CA TYR A 533 18.71 -1.32 25.66
C TYR A 533 17.25 -0.82 25.58
N GLU A 534 17.03 0.41 25.14
CA GLU A 534 15.68 0.97 24.96
C GLU A 534 14.82 0.23 23.90
N ASP A 535 15.44 -0.52 22.98
CA ASP A 535 14.73 -1.37 22.01
C ASP A 535 14.06 -2.58 22.69
N MET A 536 14.50 -2.93 23.90
CA MET A 536 13.96 -4.01 24.71
C MET A 536 12.94 -3.53 25.76
N ALA A 537 12.64 -2.22 25.81
CA ALA A 537 11.68 -1.67 26.74
C ALA A 537 10.24 -2.06 26.37
N SER A 538 9.44 -2.41 27.36
CA SER A 538 7.99 -2.67 27.21
C SER A 538 7.20 -1.43 27.58
N TYR A 539 6.01 -1.25 26.99
CA TYR A 539 5.19 -0.08 27.24
C TYR A 539 4.19 -0.32 28.40
N ASP A 540 4.34 0.44 29.48
CA ASP A 540 3.43 0.42 30.63
C ASP A 540 2.17 1.25 30.38
N SER A 541 1.20 0.67 29.68
CA SER A 541 -0.08 1.37 29.42
C SER A 541 -1.01 1.43 30.64
N ASN A 542 -0.79 0.55 31.62
CA ASN A 542 -1.67 0.40 32.79
C ASN A 542 -1.22 1.22 34.01
N GLY A 543 -0.11 1.95 33.90
CA GLY A 543 0.37 2.81 34.98
C GLY A 543 1.00 2.05 36.16
N ILE A 544 1.59 0.91 35.92
CA ILE A 544 2.24 0.06 36.91
C ILE A 544 3.51 0.74 37.45
N LYS A 545 4.28 1.34 36.57
CA LYS A 545 5.54 2.05 36.87
C LYS A 545 5.42 3.55 36.63
N SER A 546 4.64 3.97 35.63
CA SER A 546 4.40 5.37 35.30
C SER A 546 2.91 5.64 35.08
N ALA A 547 2.31 6.47 35.93
CA ALA A 547 0.87 6.72 35.99
C ALA A 547 0.25 7.22 34.65
N ASN A 548 1.05 7.83 33.78
CA ASN A 548 0.61 8.37 32.50
C ASN A 548 0.99 7.48 31.30
N GLY A 549 1.55 6.28 31.56
CA GLY A 549 2.17 5.43 30.55
C GLY A 549 3.61 5.85 30.26
N ALA A 550 4.47 4.90 29.97
CA ALA A 550 5.85 5.11 29.55
C ALA A 550 6.43 3.81 28.97
N TYR A 551 7.49 3.90 28.20
CA TYR A 551 8.36 2.75 27.98
C TYR A 551 9.16 2.45 29.26
N VAL A 552 9.30 1.19 29.60
CA VAL A 552 9.98 0.73 30.83
C VAL A 552 10.89 -0.45 30.50
N LEU A 553 12.14 -0.32 30.88
CA LEU A 553 13.08 -1.43 30.93
C LEU A 553 13.17 -1.87 32.40
N GLU A 554 12.45 -2.94 32.77
CA GLU A 554 12.40 -3.40 34.16
C GLU A 554 13.71 -4.06 34.59
N ALA A 555 14.08 -3.89 35.87
CA ALA A 555 15.24 -4.54 36.43
C ALA A 555 15.14 -6.06 36.29
N GLY A 556 16.25 -6.73 36.01
CA GLY A 556 16.32 -8.17 35.83
C GLY A 556 17.32 -8.62 34.79
N ASP A 557 17.33 -9.91 34.54
CA ASP A 557 18.18 -10.52 33.51
C ASP A 557 17.42 -10.59 32.17
N TYR A 558 18.01 -10.04 31.14
CA TYR A 558 17.54 -10.13 29.75
C TYR A 558 18.41 -11.16 29.02
N LYS A 559 17.82 -12.26 28.60
CA LYS A 559 18.55 -13.26 27.80
C LYS A 559 18.53 -12.83 26.34
N ILE A 560 19.69 -12.57 25.81
CA ILE A 560 19.91 -12.19 24.40
C ILE A 560 20.33 -13.47 23.67
N ASN A 561 19.43 -13.97 22.86
CA ASN A 561 19.56 -15.27 22.21
C ASN A 561 19.92 -15.11 20.73
N LEU A 562 21.00 -15.74 20.30
CA LEU A 562 21.26 -16.04 18.90
C LEU A 562 20.43 -17.26 18.54
N CYS A 563 19.58 -17.14 17.54
CA CYS A 563 18.63 -18.18 17.16
C CYS A 563 18.77 -18.53 15.66
N SER A 564 18.28 -19.71 15.28
CA SER A 564 18.04 -20.11 13.89
C SER A 564 16.59 -19.87 13.44
N ASP A 565 15.71 -19.66 14.40
CA ASP A 565 14.29 -19.32 14.27
C ASP A 565 13.78 -18.90 15.68
N SER A 566 12.54 -18.42 15.82
CA SER A 566 12.00 -17.92 17.10
C SER A 566 12.05 -18.94 18.25
N HIS A 567 12.09 -20.24 17.94
CA HIS A 567 12.05 -21.34 18.92
C HIS A 567 13.42 -21.94 19.22
N THR A 568 14.32 -22.00 18.25
CA THR A 568 15.60 -22.72 18.33
C THR A 568 16.72 -21.79 18.74
N ILE A 569 17.13 -21.86 20.01
CA ILE A 569 18.22 -21.06 20.57
C ILE A 569 19.56 -21.79 20.34
N LEU A 570 20.54 -21.10 19.78
CA LEU A 570 21.87 -21.60 19.50
C LEU A 570 22.92 -21.16 20.54
N ASP A 571 22.82 -19.89 20.99
CA ASP A 571 23.73 -19.32 21.97
C ASP A 571 23.04 -18.19 22.74
N THR A 572 23.50 -17.86 23.96
CA THR A 572 22.85 -16.85 24.80
C THR A 572 23.88 -15.97 25.52
N TYR A 573 23.66 -14.68 25.44
CA TYR A 573 24.29 -13.68 26.34
C TYR A 573 23.23 -13.17 27.32
N VAL A 574 23.60 -12.96 28.60
CA VAL A 574 22.71 -12.40 29.60
C VAL A 574 23.09 -10.94 29.90
N ALA A 575 22.26 -10.02 29.47
CA ALA A 575 22.36 -8.61 29.80
C ALA A 575 21.63 -8.33 31.12
N LYS A 576 22.23 -7.57 32.03
CA LYS A 576 21.66 -7.30 33.34
C LYS A 576 21.25 -5.85 33.50
N VAL A 577 20.00 -5.65 33.84
CA VAL A 577 19.44 -4.32 34.21
C VAL A 577 19.31 -4.26 35.72
N ASP A 578 20.15 -3.44 36.39
CA ASP A 578 20.22 -3.42 37.86
C ASP A 578 19.05 -2.68 38.53
N LYS A 579 18.39 -1.77 37.79
CA LYS A 579 17.25 -0.96 38.26
C LYS A 579 16.30 -0.70 37.09
N ASP A 580 15.05 -0.44 37.40
CA ASP A 580 14.09 0.01 36.37
C ASP A 580 14.60 1.30 35.71
N VAL A 581 14.52 1.35 34.38
CA VAL A 581 14.69 2.59 33.60
C VAL A 581 13.31 2.95 33.06
N ILE A 582 12.80 4.10 33.48
CA ILE A 582 11.44 4.55 33.14
C ILE A 582 11.56 5.78 32.25
N TYR A 583 11.19 5.65 30.99
CA TYR A 583 11.33 6.68 29.99
C TYR A 583 10.18 7.70 30.05
N ASP A 584 10.12 8.47 31.14
CA ASP A 584 9.19 9.58 31.34
C ASP A 584 9.88 10.83 31.93
N ASP A 585 9.20 11.97 31.91
CA ASP A 585 9.74 13.26 32.37
C ASP A 585 10.07 13.31 33.88
N ALA A 586 9.49 12.40 34.64
CA ALA A 586 9.70 12.34 36.09
C ALA A 586 10.92 11.49 36.49
N HIS A 587 11.45 10.67 35.58
CA HIS A 587 12.50 9.69 35.84
C HIS A 587 13.69 9.86 34.86
N ASP A 588 13.79 8.99 33.86
CA ASP A 588 14.98 8.91 33.00
C ASP A 588 14.85 9.71 31.69
N GLY A 589 13.72 10.42 31.47
CA GLY A 589 13.45 11.22 30.26
C GLY A 589 12.92 10.40 29.10
N ALA A 590 12.88 10.97 27.90
CA ALA A 590 12.46 10.27 26.68
C ALA A 590 13.49 9.22 26.25
N ARG A 591 13.07 8.22 25.46
CA ARG A 591 14.01 7.37 24.72
C ARG A 591 14.89 8.24 23.81
N SER A 592 16.09 7.80 23.51
CA SER A 592 17.06 8.59 22.72
C SER A 592 16.55 8.96 21.32
N THR A 593 15.62 8.19 20.79
CA THR A 593 15.03 8.37 19.46
C THR A 593 13.73 9.17 19.46
N ASP A 594 13.19 9.54 20.63
CA ASP A 594 11.96 10.32 20.80
C ASP A 594 12.26 11.79 21.10
N GLN A 595 11.41 12.70 20.61
CA GLN A 595 11.53 14.13 20.88
C GLN A 595 10.97 14.48 22.26
N VAL A 596 9.96 13.76 22.71
CA VAL A 596 9.35 13.88 24.03
C VAL A 596 9.05 12.49 24.58
N ALA A 597 8.97 12.38 25.90
CA ALA A 597 8.63 11.10 26.55
C ALA A 597 7.23 10.63 26.12
N ALA A 598 7.13 9.36 25.75
CA ALA A 598 5.87 8.75 25.39
C ALA A 598 4.89 8.70 26.57
N THR A 599 3.62 9.00 26.31
CA THR A 599 2.54 8.90 27.29
C THR A 599 1.31 8.25 26.63
N ASN A 600 0.36 7.80 27.45
CA ASN A 600 -0.87 7.22 26.93
C ASN A 600 -1.66 8.23 26.09
N GLN A 601 -1.83 7.95 24.80
CA GLN A 601 -2.53 8.78 23.83
C GLN A 601 -3.81 8.12 23.31
N LEU A 602 -3.90 6.79 23.38
CA LEU A 602 -4.93 5.98 22.72
C LEU A 602 -5.90 5.31 23.72
N THR A 603 -6.01 5.81 24.96
CA THR A 603 -6.90 5.24 25.98
C THR A 603 -8.37 5.18 25.54
N PHE A 604 -8.81 6.10 24.68
CA PHE A 604 -10.15 6.10 24.09
C PHE A 604 -10.39 4.92 23.13
N ALA A 605 -9.32 4.29 22.61
CA ALA A 605 -9.38 3.14 21.73
C ALA A 605 -9.32 1.79 22.48
N GLN A 606 -9.15 1.80 23.81
CA GLN A 606 -9.11 0.59 24.60
C GLN A 606 -10.46 -0.15 24.62
N GLY A 607 -11.57 0.57 24.55
CA GLY A 607 -12.91 0.02 24.49
C GLY A 607 -13.29 -0.80 25.75
N ASP A 608 -14.38 -1.56 25.63
CA ASP A 608 -14.82 -2.55 26.61
C ASP A 608 -14.38 -3.95 26.14
N VAL A 609 -13.05 -4.15 26.09
CA VAL A 609 -12.42 -5.36 25.57
C VAL A 609 -11.61 -6.03 26.67
N THR A 610 -11.82 -7.34 26.86
CA THR A 610 -10.93 -8.17 27.67
C THR A 610 -9.70 -8.52 26.82
N TYR A 611 -8.54 -7.96 27.18
CA TYR A 611 -7.29 -8.26 26.48
C TYR A 611 -6.63 -9.50 27.04
N LEU A 612 -6.00 -10.30 26.18
CA LEU A 612 -5.24 -11.48 26.54
C LEU A 612 -4.08 -11.08 27.47
N SER A 613 -3.92 -11.78 28.57
CA SER A 613 -2.89 -11.54 29.57
C SER A 613 -2.13 -12.81 29.86
N ARG A 614 -0.80 -12.71 29.94
CA ARG A 614 0.11 -13.78 30.35
C ARG A 614 -0.04 -14.14 31.81
N ALA A 615 -0.66 -13.28 32.63
CA ALA A 615 -0.85 -13.50 34.04
C ALA A 615 -1.52 -14.86 34.33
N ASP A 616 -0.96 -15.57 35.32
CA ASP A 616 -1.40 -16.90 35.74
C ASP A 616 -1.47 -17.92 34.58
N GLY A 617 -0.53 -17.84 33.62
CA GLY A 617 -0.40 -18.76 32.51
C GLY A 617 -1.54 -18.63 31.48
N PHE A 618 -1.91 -17.42 31.13
CA PHE A 618 -3.03 -17.12 30.23
C PHE A 618 -4.39 -17.60 30.77
N ALA A 619 -4.62 -17.45 32.08
CA ALA A 619 -5.88 -17.90 32.72
C ALA A 619 -7.14 -17.32 32.06
N ASN A 620 -7.03 -16.13 31.40
CA ASN A 620 -8.15 -15.48 30.72
C ASN A 620 -8.26 -15.81 29.21
N TYR A 621 -7.49 -16.78 28.69
CA TYR A 621 -7.44 -17.08 27.24
C TYR A 621 -8.82 -17.26 26.62
N ALA A 622 -9.64 -18.13 27.23
CA ALA A 622 -10.97 -18.44 26.68
C ALA A 622 -11.93 -17.23 26.69
N GLU A 623 -11.79 -16.32 27.68
CA GLU A 623 -12.60 -15.12 27.78
C GLU A 623 -12.11 -14.06 26.74
N ALA A 624 -10.82 -13.80 26.73
CA ALA A 624 -10.23 -12.77 25.87
C ALA A 624 -10.41 -13.07 24.37
N THR A 625 -10.27 -14.35 23.97
CA THR A 625 -10.35 -14.78 22.57
C THR A 625 -11.77 -15.14 22.10
N ALA A 626 -12.77 -15.02 22.99
CA ALA A 626 -14.16 -15.22 22.60
C ALA A 626 -14.65 -14.14 21.61
N ALA A 627 -15.65 -14.49 20.80
CA ALA A 627 -16.31 -13.50 19.95
C ALA A 627 -16.92 -12.38 20.81
N PRO A 628 -16.95 -11.14 20.33
CA PRO A 628 -17.50 -10.02 21.09
C PRO A 628 -18.95 -10.26 21.51
N ALA A 629 -19.24 -10.04 22.79
CA ALA A 629 -20.60 -10.17 23.33
C ALA A 629 -21.35 -8.82 23.39
N ASN A 630 -20.62 -7.70 23.46
CA ASN A 630 -21.20 -6.36 23.48
C ASN A 630 -21.14 -5.75 22.08
N HIS A 631 -22.32 -5.47 21.52
CA HIS A 631 -22.51 -4.84 20.22
C HIS A 631 -23.06 -3.41 20.32
N SER A 632 -22.81 -2.72 21.43
CA SER A 632 -23.31 -1.37 21.63
C SER A 632 -22.16 -0.40 21.90
N LEU A 633 -22.09 0.69 21.13
CA LEU A 633 -21.20 1.80 21.43
C LEU A 633 -21.65 2.51 22.72
N SER A 634 -20.70 2.91 23.55
CA SER A 634 -20.99 3.83 24.65
C SER A 634 -21.45 5.19 24.13
N ALA A 635 -22.12 5.97 24.94
CA ALA A 635 -22.55 7.32 24.53
C ALA A 635 -21.38 8.23 24.13
N GLN A 636 -20.22 8.08 24.77
CA GLN A 636 -19.01 8.82 24.40
C GLN A 636 -18.48 8.36 23.06
N ALA A 637 -18.33 7.06 22.87
CA ALA A 637 -17.84 6.50 21.59
C ALA A 637 -18.76 6.82 20.41
N LEU A 638 -20.08 6.86 20.63
CA LEU A 638 -21.06 7.33 19.65
C LEU A 638 -20.83 8.80 19.27
N ALA A 639 -20.59 9.66 20.27
CA ALA A 639 -20.31 11.08 20.03
C ALA A 639 -18.99 11.28 19.26
N ASP A 640 -17.98 10.51 19.58
CA ASP A 640 -16.66 10.55 18.92
C ASP A 640 -16.73 10.01 17.49
N TYR A 641 -17.48 8.93 17.26
CA TYR A 641 -17.71 8.37 15.93
C TYR A 641 -18.48 9.34 15.02
N ALA A 642 -19.42 10.08 15.59
CA ALA A 642 -20.19 11.10 14.88
C ALA A 642 -19.41 12.41 14.69
N SER A 643 -18.23 12.58 15.31
CA SER A 643 -17.49 13.84 15.29
C SER A 643 -17.03 14.27 13.90
N ALA A 644 -16.72 13.31 13.02
CA ALA A 644 -16.41 13.59 11.61
C ALA A 644 -17.64 14.14 10.86
N ALA A 645 -18.83 13.59 11.10
CA ALA A 645 -20.09 14.07 10.51
C ALA A 645 -20.57 15.41 11.11
N THR A 646 -20.15 15.71 12.34
CA THR A 646 -20.52 16.92 13.11
C THR A 646 -19.32 17.80 13.42
N PHE A 647 -18.43 17.99 12.44
CA PHE A 647 -17.22 18.80 12.61
C PHE A 647 -17.53 20.17 13.22
N ASP A 648 -16.86 20.50 14.31
CA ASP A 648 -16.94 21.77 15.02
C ASP A 648 -15.55 22.41 15.11
N ALA A 649 -15.32 23.44 14.30
CA ALA A 649 -14.07 24.18 14.24
C ALA A 649 -13.63 24.73 15.59
N ALA A 650 -14.58 25.09 16.47
CA ALA A 650 -14.25 25.65 17.79
C ALA A 650 -13.51 24.70 18.72
N LYS A 651 -13.53 23.40 18.44
CA LYS A 651 -12.78 22.38 19.17
C LYS A 651 -11.29 22.35 18.80
N TYR A 652 -10.93 22.89 17.64
CA TYR A 652 -9.59 22.77 17.04
C TYR A 652 -8.92 24.13 16.82
N ASP A 653 -9.69 25.17 16.49
CA ASP A 653 -9.15 26.48 16.12
C ASP A 653 -8.84 27.32 17.36
N ASP A 654 -7.68 28.00 17.36
CA ASP A 654 -7.36 28.98 18.41
C ASP A 654 -8.28 30.21 18.25
N PRO A 655 -9.12 30.53 19.23
CA PRO A 655 -10.01 31.68 19.17
C PRO A 655 -9.28 33.04 19.12
N ASN A 656 -7.99 33.07 19.47
CA ASN A 656 -7.16 34.26 19.45
C ASN A 656 -6.26 34.34 18.19
N ALA A 657 -6.35 33.37 17.29
CA ALA A 657 -5.53 33.34 16.08
C ALA A 657 -5.80 34.57 15.20
N VAL A 658 -4.76 35.07 14.58
CA VAL A 658 -4.81 36.20 13.64
C VAL A 658 -4.69 35.66 12.23
N MET A 659 -5.42 36.26 11.29
CA MET A 659 -5.37 35.85 9.88
C MET A 659 -3.92 35.83 9.39
N PRO A 660 -3.41 34.69 8.91
CA PRO A 660 -2.05 34.62 8.35
C PRO A 660 -1.92 35.50 7.11
N THR A 661 -0.71 35.97 6.85
CA THR A 661 -0.37 36.63 5.59
C THR A 661 -0.51 35.63 4.44
N THR A 662 -1.09 36.06 3.32
CA THR A 662 -1.20 35.30 2.10
C THR A 662 -0.95 36.19 0.87
N GLY A 663 -0.39 35.59 -0.21
CA GLY A 663 -0.16 36.29 -1.47
C GLY A 663 0.91 37.41 -1.40
N ALA A 664 1.85 37.30 -0.47
CA ALA A 664 3.01 38.20 -0.41
C ALA A 664 3.94 37.93 -1.61
N ASN A 665 4.91 38.82 -1.80
CA ASN A 665 5.94 38.67 -2.82
C ASN A 665 7.32 38.89 -2.17
N ASN A 666 7.75 37.87 -1.44
CA ASN A 666 9.04 37.85 -0.77
C ASN A 666 10.17 37.38 -1.70
N GLY A 667 9.82 36.76 -2.84
CA GLY A 667 10.73 36.30 -3.88
C GLY A 667 11.48 35.02 -3.54
N LEU A 668 11.00 34.23 -2.54
CA LEU A 668 11.58 32.95 -2.19
C LEU A 668 11.06 31.86 -3.14
N LYS A 669 11.92 30.88 -3.40
CA LYS A 669 11.54 29.66 -4.11
C LYS A 669 11.67 28.46 -3.21
N LEU A 670 10.86 27.45 -3.42
CA LEU A 670 10.90 26.22 -2.61
C LEU A 670 12.30 25.59 -2.58
N ALA A 671 13.01 25.63 -3.72
CA ALA A 671 14.39 25.15 -3.82
C ALA A 671 15.39 25.87 -2.93
N ASP A 672 15.11 27.13 -2.52
CA ASP A 672 15.95 27.89 -1.60
C ASP A 672 15.90 27.36 -0.17
N LEU A 673 14.92 26.51 0.13
CA LEU A 673 14.71 25.91 1.46
C LEU A 673 15.14 24.44 1.54
N THR A 674 15.77 23.89 0.51
CA THR A 674 16.37 22.55 0.56
C THR A 674 17.37 22.44 1.71
N GLY A 675 17.19 21.49 2.62
CA GLY A 675 18.04 21.27 3.79
C GLY A 675 17.88 22.31 4.91
N VAL A 676 16.92 23.22 4.78
CA VAL A 676 16.60 24.21 5.84
C VAL A 676 15.73 23.52 6.90
N ALA A 677 16.07 23.71 8.19
CA ALA A 677 15.31 23.14 9.30
C ALA A 677 13.83 23.54 9.26
N TYR A 678 12.95 22.64 9.71
CA TYR A 678 11.50 22.81 9.62
C TYR A 678 10.99 24.09 10.34
N ASP A 679 11.62 24.45 11.44
CA ASP A 679 11.28 25.60 12.29
C ASP A 679 12.01 26.89 11.91
N ASP A 680 12.79 26.91 10.82
CA ASP A 680 13.49 28.13 10.35
C ASP A 680 12.46 29.20 9.91
N PRO A 681 12.59 30.45 10.35
CA PRO A 681 11.68 31.54 9.98
C PRO A 681 11.54 31.82 8.48
N LYS A 682 12.42 31.28 7.63
CA LYS A 682 12.28 31.39 6.17
C LYS A 682 11.05 30.63 5.65
N TRP A 683 10.63 29.59 6.35
CA TRP A 683 9.42 28.88 5.99
C TRP A 683 8.18 29.77 6.09
N GLU A 684 8.09 30.58 7.15
CA GLU A 684 6.99 31.55 7.28
C GLU A 684 6.98 32.55 6.11
N GLN A 685 8.16 33.00 5.66
CA GLN A 685 8.27 33.93 4.53
C GLN A 685 7.86 33.27 3.20
N LEU A 686 8.17 31.96 2.99
CA LEU A 686 7.74 31.24 1.81
C LEU A 686 6.22 31.03 1.84
N LEU A 687 5.69 30.61 2.99
CA LEU A 687 4.25 30.34 3.17
C LEU A 687 3.41 31.62 3.00
N ASP A 688 3.95 32.80 3.32
CA ASP A 688 3.30 34.09 3.07
C ASP A 688 3.07 34.39 1.58
N GLU A 689 3.85 33.79 0.68
CA GLU A 689 3.67 33.95 -0.78
C GLU A 689 2.49 33.17 -1.34
N LEU A 690 2.02 32.16 -0.63
CA LEU A 690 0.88 31.33 -1.06
C LEU A 690 -0.42 32.10 -0.94
N THR A 691 -1.23 32.07 -1.96
CA THR A 691 -2.62 32.56 -1.87
C THR A 691 -3.50 31.53 -1.13
N VAL A 692 -4.67 31.93 -0.69
CA VAL A 692 -5.65 31.01 -0.09
C VAL A 692 -5.99 29.87 -1.07
N ASN A 693 -6.02 30.16 -2.37
CA ASN A 693 -6.29 29.17 -3.39
C ASN A 693 -5.12 28.17 -3.58
N ASP A 694 -3.87 28.64 -3.46
CA ASP A 694 -2.71 27.75 -3.48
C ASP A 694 -2.70 26.82 -2.26
N LEU A 695 -2.99 27.36 -1.08
CA LEU A 695 -3.13 26.59 0.17
C LEU A 695 -4.23 25.54 0.05
N PHE A 696 -5.37 25.93 -0.51
CA PHE A 696 -6.48 25.00 -0.77
C PHE A 696 -6.06 23.88 -1.72
N SER A 697 -5.49 24.21 -2.87
CA SER A 697 -5.09 23.23 -3.87
C SER A 697 -4.01 22.27 -3.35
N LEU A 698 -3.00 22.77 -2.63
CA LEU A 698 -1.94 21.95 -2.04
C LEU A 698 -2.45 20.94 -1.01
N THR A 699 -3.54 21.27 -0.31
CA THR A 699 -4.04 20.42 0.78
C THR A 699 -5.22 19.55 0.37
N ALA A 700 -6.08 20.01 -0.54
CA ALA A 700 -7.30 19.33 -0.91
C ALA A 700 -7.15 18.47 -2.19
N ASP A 701 -6.30 18.89 -3.14
CA ASP A 701 -6.12 18.22 -4.44
C ASP A 701 -4.83 17.38 -4.46
N GLY A 702 -4.91 16.20 -3.86
CA GLY A 702 -3.80 15.27 -3.72
C GLY A 702 -3.96 13.95 -4.47
N GLY A 703 -4.91 13.89 -5.42
CA GLY A 703 -5.21 12.65 -6.16
C GLY A 703 -4.07 12.20 -7.07
N TYR A 704 -3.12 11.43 -6.56
CA TYR A 704 -1.94 10.91 -7.26
C TYR A 704 -1.00 11.99 -7.84
N HIS A 705 -1.02 13.18 -7.24
CA HIS A 705 -0.13 14.26 -7.66
C HIS A 705 0.04 15.30 -6.55
N THR A 706 1.00 16.19 -6.74
CA THR A 706 1.05 17.47 -6.03
C THR A 706 0.95 18.60 -7.04
N VAL A 707 0.04 19.54 -6.78
CA VAL A 707 -0.19 20.68 -7.67
C VAL A 707 1.04 21.60 -7.74
N GLY A 708 1.26 22.20 -8.89
CA GLY A 708 2.30 23.24 -9.06
C GLY A 708 1.86 24.57 -8.47
N VAL A 709 2.83 25.33 -7.93
CA VAL A 709 2.62 26.70 -7.40
C VAL A 709 3.69 27.62 -7.98
N GLU A 710 3.32 28.45 -8.95
CA GLU A 710 4.24 29.27 -9.71
C GLU A 710 4.97 30.32 -8.84
N SER A 711 4.27 30.91 -7.86
CA SER A 711 4.84 31.94 -6.99
C SER A 711 6.09 31.47 -6.27
N ILE A 712 6.13 30.23 -5.82
CA ILE A 712 7.26 29.60 -5.11
C ILE A 712 8.12 28.71 -6.02
N GLY A 713 7.85 28.68 -7.32
CA GLY A 713 8.62 27.88 -8.30
C GLY A 713 8.44 26.36 -8.16
N LEU A 714 7.35 25.90 -7.55
CA LEU A 714 7.00 24.50 -7.47
C LEU A 714 6.31 24.05 -8.76
N SER A 715 6.90 23.08 -9.46
CA SER A 715 6.25 22.36 -10.56
C SER A 715 5.34 21.25 -10.03
N ALA A 716 4.28 20.93 -10.76
CA ALA A 716 3.46 19.77 -10.43
C ALA A 716 4.28 18.47 -10.52
N THR A 717 4.01 17.53 -9.62
CA THR A 717 4.63 16.20 -9.59
C THR A 717 3.56 15.13 -9.58
N GLU A 718 3.91 13.93 -10.05
CA GLU A 718 3.06 12.75 -9.94
C GLU A 718 3.38 12.00 -8.64
N ASP A 719 2.41 11.28 -8.10
CA ASP A 719 2.59 10.29 -7.05
C ASP A 719 2.11 8.92 -7.58
N CYS A 720 2.77 7.84 -7.19
CA CYS A 720 2.53 6.50 -7.71
C CYS A 720 2.21 5.49 -6.61
N ASP A 721 1.38 4.50 -6.95
CA ASP A 721 1.17 3.31 -6.13
C ASP A 721 2.40 2.37 -6.17
N GLY A 722 2.39 1.37 -5.33
CA GLY A 722 3.08 0.14 -5.54
C GLY A 722 4.05 -0.40 -4.52
N PRO A 723 3.61 -1.11 -3.47
CA PRO A 723 4.53 -1.93 -2.66
C PRO A 723 5.28 -3.00 -3.47
N THR A 724 4.73 -3.46 -4.60
CA THR A 724 5.35 -4.48 -5.47
C THR A 724 6.03 -3.89 -6.71
N GLY A 725 6.27 -2.58 -6.75
CA GLY A 725 6.89 -1.87 -7.87
C GLY A 725 6.23 -0.51 -8.09
N VAL A 726 6.77 0.24 -9.03
CA VAL A 726 6.20 1.55 -9.36
C VAL A 726 5.10 1.36 -10.40
N HIS A 727 3.86 1.64 -10.00
CA HIS A 727 2.73 1.65 -10.91
C HIS A 727 1.70 2.69 -10.50
N SER A 728 0.73 2.96 -11.33
CA SER A 728 -0.37 3.84 -10.97
C SER A 728 -1.67 3.35 -11.59
N ASN A 729 -2.73 3.36 -10.80
CA ASN A 729 -4.07 3.09 -11.26
C ASN A 729 -4.63 4.23 -12.15
N TYR A 730 -4.00 5.39 -12.13
CA TYR A 730 -4.44 6.60 -12.84
C TYR A 730 -3.48 7.02 -13.94
N ASN A 731 -2.19 6.91 -13.70
CA ASN A 731 -1.16 7.24 -14.66
C ASN A 731 -0.49 5.95 -15.15
N PRO A 732 -0.38 5.72 -16.45
CA PRO A 732 0.25 4.50 -16.98
C PRO A 732 1.78 4.58 -16.82
N ALA A 733 2.25 4.64 -15.59
CA ALA A 733 3.65 4.55 -15.22
C ALA A 733 3.96 3.11 -14.83
N ALA A 734 5.02 2.54 -15.37
CA ALA A 734 5.41 1.16 -15.07
C ALA A 734 6.92 1.03 -14.91
N GLY A 735 7.31 0.45 -13.77
CA GLY A 735 8.63 -0.10 -13.50
C GLY A 735 8.63 -1.63 -13.57
N PRO A 736 9.73 -2.29 -13.15
CA PRO A 736 9.76 -3.73 -12.95
C PRO A 736 8.75 -4.19 -11.90
N SER A 737 8.23 -5.41 -12.04
CA SER A 737 7.40 -6.05 -11.03
C SER A 737 8.28 -6.80 -10.04
N TYR A 738 8.37 -6.27 -8.82
CA TYR A 738 9.14 -6.88 -7.74
C TYR A 738 8.33 -8.00 -7.04
N PRO A 739 9.01 -8.94 -6.35
CA PRO A 739 8.35 -9.80 -5.39
C PRO A 739 7.60 -8.98 -4.32
N GLY A 740 6.53 -9.56 -3.79
CA GLY A 740 5.74 -8.95 -2.72
C GLY A 740 6.54 -8.63 -1.46
N SER A 741 6.08 -7.70 -0.64
CA SER A 741 6.81 -7.25 0.56
C SER A 741 7.07 -8.38 1.54
N VAL A 742 6.17 -9.38 1.66
CA VAL A 742 6.42 -10.57 2.47
C VAL A 742 7.65 -11.35 1.98
N MET A 743 7.88 -11.46 0.67
CA MET A 743 9.09 -12.11 0.15
C MET A 743 10.35 -11.28 0.39
N LEU A 744 10.25 -9.95 0.37
CA LEU A 744 11.37 -9.09 0.77
C LEU A 744 11.70 -9.30 2.26
N ALA A 745 10.70 -9.39 3.13
CA ALA A 745 10.89 -9.73 4.55
C ALA A 745 11.53 -11.11 4.72
N CYS A 746 11.09 -12.12 3.95
CA CYS A 746 11.69 -13.47 3.96
C CYS A 746 13.16 -13.49 3.54
N THR A 747 13.70 -12.44 2.93
CA THR A 747 15.14 -12.35 2.66
C THR A 747 15.96 -12.13 3.93
N TRP A 748 15.40 -11.52 4.96
CA TRP A 748 16.10 -11.08 6.17
C TRP A 748 17.40 -10.32 5.86
N ASN A 749 17.34 -9.46 4.84
CA ASN A 749 18.50 -8.79 4.25
C ASN A 749 18.27 -7.27 4.13
N GLN A 750 18.63 -6.53 5.18
CA GLN A 750 18.51 -5.07 5.20
C GLN A 750 19.27 -4.37 4.07
N PRO A 751 20.54 -4.73 3.75
CA PRO A 751 21.25 -4.20 2.58
C PRO A 751 20.49 -4.37 1.26
N LEU A 752 19.81 -5.51 1.04
CA LEU A 752 19.03 -5.75 -0.17
C LEU A 752 17.75 -4.89 -0.20
N ALA A 753 17.09 -4.72 0.94
CA ALA A 753 15.96 -3.81 1.08
C ALA A 753 16.37 -2.36 0.78
N LYS A 754 17.54 -1.91 1.27
CA LYS A 754 18.10 -0.60 0.93
C LYS A 754 18.34 -0.44 -0.57
N ALA A 755 18.96 -1.44 -1.20
CA ALA A 755 19.22 -1.44 -2.64
C ALA A 755 17.91 -1.37 -3.46
N ARG A 756 16.83 -2.02 -2.99
CA ARG A 756 15.50 -1.89 -3.60
C ARG A 756 15.00 -0.45 -3.49
N GLY A 757 15.09 0.19 -2.32
CA GLY A 757 14.71 1.58 -2.12
C GLY A 757 15.46 2.55 -3.04
N GLU A 758 16.77 2.39 -3.17
CA GLU A 758 17.62 3.17 -4.08
C GLU A 758 17.18 3.01 -5.54
N GLN A 759 16.85 1.78 -5.95
CA GLN A 759 16.41 1.47 -7.30
C GLN A 759 15.02 2.03 -7.59
N ILE A 760 14.06 1.90 -6.66
CA ILE A 760 12.72 2.50 -6.77
C ILE A 760 12.81 4.03 -6.90
N ALA A 761 13.69 4.69 -6.15
CA ALA A 761 13.90 6.13 -6.28
C ALA A 761 14.41 6.52 -7.67
N LYS A 762 15.29 5.72 -8.27
CA LYS A 762 15.75 5.91 -9.65
C LYS A 762 14.61 5.77 -10.66
N GLU A 763 13.79 4.75 -10.50
CA GLU A 763 12.61 4.50 -11.34
C GLU A 763 11.60 5.65 -11.25
N CYS A 764 11.22 6.03 -10.04
CA CYS A 764 10.32 7.15 -9.78
C CYS A 764 10.84 8.47 -10.36
N ALA A 765 12.14 8.70 -10.24
CA ALA A 765 12.78 9.89 -10.75
C ALA A 765 12.71 9.98 -12.29
N GLU A 766 12.79 8.87 -13.01
CA GLU A 766 12.69 8.86 -14.49
C GLU A 766 11.28 9.18 -14.98
N ILE A 767 10.25 8.84 -14.22
CA ILE A 767 8.85 9.04 -14.57
C ILE A 767 8.21 10.27 -13.89
N ASN A 768 9.00 11.10 -13.22
CA ASN A 768 8.54 12.28 -12.46
C ASN A 768 7.58 11.96 -11.29
N CYS A 769 7.68 10.80 -10.70
CA CYS A 769 6.91 10.39 -9.53
C CYS A 769 7.67 10.82 -8.26
N ALA A 770 7.28 11.93 -7.64
CA ALA A 770 7.96 12.45 -6.45
C ALA A 770 7.50 11.76 -5.15
N GLY A 771 6.29 11.22 -5.14
CA GLY A 771 5.72 10.48 -4.03
C GLY A 771 5.41 9.03 -4.39
N TRP A 772 5.88 8.10 -3.58
CA TRP A 772 5.61 6.67 -3.73
C TRP A 772 4.75 6.19 -2.56
N TYR A 773 3.53 5.69 -2.85
CA TYR A 773 2.57 5.22 -1.85
C TYR A 773 2.96 3.82 -1.36
N ALA A 774 4.11 3.76 -0.74
CA ALA A 774 4.74 2.58 -0.16
C ALA A 774 5.90 3.02 0.78
N PRO A 775 6.47 2.07 1.56
CA PRO A 775 6.06 0.69 1.77
C PRO A 775 4.76 0.55 2.57
N ALA A 776 4.14 -0.63 2.49
CA ALA A 776 2.94 -0.96 3.26
C ALA A 776 3.35 -1.71 4.53
N MET A 777 2.93 -1.21 5.72
CA MET A 777 3.57 -1.53 7.01
C MET A 777 2.66 -2.25 8.02
N ASN A 778 1.39 -2.48 7.68
CA ASN A 778 0.48 -3.13 8.61
C ASN A 778 0.95 -4.56 8.93
N ILE A 779 0.47 -5.10 10.06
CA ILE A 779 0.94 -6.38 10.58
C ILE A 779 0.07 -7.53 10.06
N HIS A 780 0.68 -8.69 9.80
CA HIS A 780 -0.05 -9.94 9.56
C HIS A 780 -0.68 -10.42 10.89
N ARG A 781 -1.66 -9.64 11.38
CA ARG A 781 -2.41 -9.97 12.60
C ARG A 781 -3.12 -11.32 12.48
N SER A 782 -3.55 -11.63 11.28
CA SER A 782 -4.19 -12.90 10.92
C SER A 782 -3.73 -13.36 9.54
N ALA A 783 -3.59 -14.66 9.34
CA ALA A 783 -3.33 -15.25 8.03
C ALA A 783 -4.44 -14.93 7.01
N PHE A 784 -5.65 -14.60 7.48
CA PHE A 784 -6.80 -14.27 6.62
C PHE A 784 -6.81 -12.82 6.13
N GLY A 785 -5.83 -11.98 6.47
CA GLY A 785 -5.71 -10.61 5.95
C GLY A 785 -5.48 -10.59 4.45
N GLY A 786 -6.37 -9.93 3.69
CA GLY A 786 -6.30 -9.92 2.22
C GLY A 786 -5.06 -9.23 1.69
N ARG A 787 -4.59 -8.17 2.36
CA ARG A 787 -3.42 -7.38 1.96
C ARG A 787 -2.10 -7.85 2.54
N ASN A 788 -2.02 -9.03 3.18
CA ASN A 788 -0.77 -9.58 3.69
C ASN A 788 0.31 -9.69 2.60
N PHE A 789 -0.06 -9.87 1.33
CA PHE A 789 0.90 -9.94 0.21
C PHE A 789 1.78 -8.69 0.07
N GLU A 790 1.28 -7.51 0.45
CA GLU A 790 2.00 -6.24 0.37
C GLU A 790 2.53 -5.74 1.71
N TYR A 791 2.13 -6.39 2.82
CA TYR A 791 2.69 -6.18 4.15
C TYR A 791 3.89 -7.10 4.37
N TYR A 792 4.73 -6.84 5.38
CA TYR A 792 5.99 -7.56 5.52
C TYR A 792 5.87 -8.84 6.34
N SER A 793 5.21 -8.77 7.51
CA SER A 793 5.32 -9.81 8.54
C SER A 793 4.30 -9.65 9.66
N GLU A 794 4.13 -10.70 10.46
CA GLU A 794 3.47 -10.66 11.77
C GLU A 794 4.29 -9.90 12.83
N CYS A 795 5.57 -9.64 12.56
CA CYS A 795 6.52 -9.01 13.48
C CYS A 795 6.75 -7.53 13.14
N GLY A 796 6.39 -6.61 14.04
CA GLY A 796 6.62 -5.17 13.86
C GLY A 796 8.09 -4.79 13.76
N VAL A 797 9.01 -5.55 14.35
CA VAL A 797 10.47 -5.31 14.30
C VAL A 797 11.03 -5.74 12.94
N LEU A 798 10.70 -6.94 12.43
CA LEU A 798 11.14 -7.38 11.11
C LEU A 798 10.62 -6.44 10.03
N SER A 799 9.31 -6.09 10.09
CA SER A 799 8.68 -5.13 9.18
C SER A 799 9.38 -3.78 9.24
N GLY A 800 9.56 -3.25 10.46
CA GLY A 800 10.14 -1.92 10.69
C GLY A 800 11.59 -1.80 10.21
N LEU A 801 12.46 -2.76 10.55
CA LEU A 801 13.88 -2.74 10.15
C LEU A 801 14.06 -2.92 8.64
N THR A 802 13.29 -3.84 8.02
CA THR A 802 13.32 -4.04 6.57
C THR A 802 12.88 -2.78 5.84
N ALA A 803 11.75 -2.19 6.25
CA ALA A 803 11.24 -0.97 5.64
C ALA A 803 12.10 0.27 5.97
N ALA A 804 12.73 0.35 7.14
CA ALA A 804 13.66 1.44 7.46
C ALA A 804 14.85 1.46 6.50
N ALA A 805 15.40 0.29 6.18
CA ALA A 805 16.47 0.18 5.19
C ALA A 805 15.98 0.60 3.78
N GLU A 806 14.81 0.14 3.36
CA GLU A 806 14.22 0.50 2.07
C GLU A 806 13.92 1.99 1.96
N VAL A 807 13.25 2.57 2.97
CA VAL A 807 12.91 3.99 3.03
C VAL A 807 14.17 4.85 3.07
N SER A 808 15.20 4.46 3.84
CA SER A 808 16.49 5.15 3.85
C SER A 808 17.10 5.21 2.45
N GLY A 809 17.17 4.06 1.74
CA GLY A 809 17.67 4.03 0.36
C GLY A 809 16.90 4.93 -0.60
N ALA A 810 15.57 4.92 -0.49
CA ALA A 810 14.71 5.76 -1.31
C ALA A 810 14.84 7.26 -0.99
N THR A 811 14.81 7.62 0.28
CA THR A 811 14.84 9.02 0.74
C THR A 811 16.20 9.68 0.53
N GLU A 812 17.31 8.94 0.75
CA GLU A 812 18.67 9.41 0.41
C GLU A 812 18.80 9.79 -1.07
N ASN A 813 17.96 9.22 -1.93
CA ASN A 813 17.88 9.52 -3.36
C ASN A 813 16.73 10.47 -3.72
N GLY A 814 16.12 11.12 -2.72
CA GLY A 814 15.16 12.21 -2.87
C GLY A 814 13.73 11.79 -3.19
N LEU A 815 13.35 10.51 -2.98
CA LEU A 815 11.97 10.04 -3.12
C LEU A 815 11.21 10.22 -1.80
N ILE A 816 9.97 10.69 -1.86
CA ILE A 816 9.06 10.72 -0.72
C ILE A 816 8.33 9.38 -0.64
N CYS A 817 8.66 8.55 0.35
CA CYS A 817 7.94 7.33 0.65
C CYS A 817 6.76 7.65 1.57
N TYR A 818 5.54 7.36 1.13
CA TYR A 818 4.33 7.47 1.96
C TYR A 818 4.06 6.11 2.62
N VAL A 819 4.68 5.87 3.78
CA VAL A 819 4.46 4.62 4.52
C VAL A 819 2.99 4.48 4.90
N LYS A 820 2.40 3.30 4.60
CA LYS A 820 0.95 3.08 4.66
C LYS A 820 0.59 1.78 5.35
N HIS A 821 -0.62 1.63 5.86
CA HIS A 821 -1.66 2.62 6.12
C HIS A 821 -1.66 2.92 7.62
N PHE A 822 -1.34 4.13 7.97
CA PHE A 822 -1.11 4.58 9.35
C PHE A 822 -2.44 4.97 10.02
N ALA A 823 -2.97 4.14 10.95
CA ALA A 823 -2.47 2.86 11.41
C ALA A 823 -3.63 1.87 11.63
N PHE A 824 -3.29 0.63 12.02
CA PHE A 824 -4.25 -0.42 12.40
C PHE A 824 -5.17 -0.90 11.28
N ASN A 825 -4.69 -0.90 10.03
CA ASN A 825 -5.39 -1.46 8.86
C ASN A 825 -4.90 -2.88 8.59
N ASP A 826 -5.00 -3.77 9.60
CA ASP A 826 -4.47 -5.14 9.54
C ASP A 826 -5.52 -6.13 9.01
N GLN A 827 -6.64 -5.62 8.55
CA GLN A 827 -7.68 -6.29 7.78
C GLN A 827 -8.32 -5.33 6.79
N ASP A 828 -8.89 -5.84 5.70
CA ASP A 828 -9.39 -5.00 4.61
C ASP A 828 -10.91 -4.86 4.59
N ASN A 829 -11.62 -5.86 5.11
CA ASN A 829 -13.08 -5.84 5.19
C ASN A 829 -13.57 -4.68 6.07
N TYR A 830 -14.55 -3.94 5.56
CA TYR A 830 -15.21 -2.79 6.21
C TYR A 830 -14.33 -1.56 6.45
N ARG A 831 -13.07 -1.51 6.03
CA ARG A 831 -12.21 -0.34 6.20
C ARG A 831 -12.83 0.93 5.58
N GLN A 832 -13.46 0.80 4.41
CA GLN A 832 -14.15 1.92 3.73
C GLN A 832 -15.42 2.39 4.44
N ASN A 833 -15.88 1.63 5.45
CA ASN A 833 -17.02 1.97 6.30
C ASN A 833 -16.58 2.49 7.67
N ASN A 834 -15.32 2.92 7.82
CA ASN A 834 -14.75 3.42 9.07
C ASN A 834 -14.87 2.40 10.21
N ILE A 835 -14.44 1.15 9.98
CA ILE A 835 -14.47 0.11 11.01
C ILE A 835 -13.74 0.57 12.27
N CYS A 836 -14.40 0.48 13.43
CA CYS A 836 -13.80 0.80 14.72
C CYS A 836 -12.80 -0.29 15.11
N THR A 837 -11.53 0.05 15.27
CA THR A 837 -10.48 -0.87 15.71
C THR A 837 -10.18 -0.62 17.18
N TRP A 838 -10.57 -1.57 18.04
CA TRP A 838 -10.36 -1.48 19.48
C TRP A 838 -9.08 -2.20 19.88
N LEU A 839 -8.16 -1.49 20.55
CA LEU A 839 -6.88 -2.03 20.99
C LEU A 839 -6.37 -1.26 22.22
N ASN A 840 -5.52 -1.91 23.02
CA ASN A 840 -4.84 -1.21 24.11
C ASN A 840 -3.59 -0.48 23.65
N GLU A 841 -3.13 0.50 24.42
CA GLU A 841 -1.97 1.33 24.07
C GLU A 841 -0.68 0.52 23.96
N GLN A 842 -0.48 -0.51 24.78
CA GLN A 842 0.72 -1.35 24.71
C GLN A 842 0.81 -2.07 23.38
N SER A 843 -0.24 -2.76 22.96
CA SER A 843 -0.25 -3.44 21.66
C SER A 843 -0.14 -2.45 20.49
N ALA A 844 -0.79 -1.28 20.61
CA ALA A 844 -0.64 -0.23 19.62
C ALA A 844 0.84 0.13 19.39
N ARG A 845 1.61 0.34 20.46
CA ARG A 845 3.00 0.79 20.40
C ARG A 845 4.03 -0.30 20.11
N GLU A 846 3.87 -1.47 20.69
CA GLU A 846 4.87 -2.55 20.60
C GLU A 846 4.70 -3.46 19.37
N ILE A 847 3.49 -3.50 18.78
CA ILE A 847 3.18 -4.34 17.62
C ILE A 847 2.94 -3.48 16.38
N TYR A 848 1.84 -2.74 16.35
CA TYR A 848 1.31 -2.12 15.15
C TYR A 848 2.06 -0.85 14.74
N LEU A 849 2.28 0.08 15.68
CA LEU A 849 3.02 1.33 15.42
C LEU A 849 4.53 1.07 15.30
N LYS A 850 5.06 -0.01 15.90
CA LYS A 850 6.48 -0.35 15.83
C LYS A 850 6.98 -0.51 14.39
N ALA A 851 6.15 -1.07 13.52
CA ALA A 851 6.46 -1.22 12.10
C ALA A 851 6.62 0.13 11.38
N PHE A 852 5.87 1.16 11.79
CA PHE A 852 5.93 2.52 11.21
C PHE A 852 7.01 3.40 11.84
N GLU A 853 7.27 3.22 13.14
CA GLU A 853 8.23 4.02 13.90
C GLU A 853 9.62 3.99 13.24
N GLN A 854 10.09 2.81 12.88
CA GLN A 854 11.43 2.60 12.36
C GLN A 854 11.68 3.30 11.00
N PRO A 855 10.87 3.10 9.95
CA PRO A 855 11.09 3.77 8.67
C PRO A 855 10.90 5.29 8.75
N ILE A 856 10.03 5.79 9.65
CA ILE A 856 9.86 7.22 9.89
C ILE A 856 11.13 7.80 10.52
N LYS A 857 11.66 7.17 11.57
CA LYS A 857 12.90 7.59 12.23
C LYS A 857 14.14 7.40 11.35
N ALA A 858 14.11 6.52 10.36
CA ALA A 858 15.15 6.36 9.36
C ALA A 858 15.15 7.46 8.27
N GLY A 859 14.33 8.50 8.41
CA GLY A 859 14.28 9.64 7.51
C GLY A 859 13.09 9.66 6.56
N GLY A 860 12.07 8.82 6.80
CA GLY A 860 10.82 8.85 6.03
C GLY A 860 10.15 10.22 6.04
N MET A 861 9.75 10.73 4.88
CA MET A 861 9.18 12.07 4.70
C MET A 861 7.69 12.05 4.36
N GLY A 862 7.07 10.87 4.25
CA GLY A 862 5.67 10.71 3.89
C GLY A 862 4.97 9.65 4.74
N VAL A 863 3.69 9.88 5.05
CA VAL A 863 2.80 8.92 5.71
C VAL A 863 1.45 8.95 5.01
N MET A 864 0.85 7.78 4.76
CA MET A 864 -0.54 7.68 4.33
C MET A 864 -1.39 7.15 5.48
N THR A 865 -2.43 7.90 5.87
CA THR A 865 -3.34 7.46 6.92
C THR A 865 -4.27 6.36 6.44
N SER A 866 -4.75 5.53 7.36
CA SER A 866 -5.69 4.47 7.03
C SER A 866 -7.15 4.94 6.93
N MET A 867 -8.00 4.10 6.32
CA MET A 867 -9.44 4.34 6.21
C MET A 867 -10.21 3.99 7.48
N ASN A 868 -9.71 3.04 8.28
CA ASN A 868 -10.36 2.58 9.51
C ASN A 868 -10.31 3.64 10.64
N ALA A 869 -11.06 3.39 11.69
CA ALA A 869 -11.03 4.19 12.91
C ALA A 869 -10.12 3.57 13.97
N VAL A 870 -9.47 4.42 14.74
CA VAL A 870 -8.75 4.12 16.00
C VAL A 870 -9.78 4.23 17.12
N GLY A 871 -10.22 3.12 17.70
CA GLY A 871 -11.46 3.14 18.48
C GLY A 871 -12.59 3.75 17.61
N PRO A 872 -13.26 4.80 18.07
CA PRO A 872 -14.36 5.42 17.31
C PRO A 872 -13.89 6.57 16.39
N VAL A 873 -12.60 6.96 16.39
CA VAL A 873 -12.09 8.14 15.68
C VAL A 873 -11.37 7.72 14.40
N TRP A 874 -11.82 8.23 13.24
CA TRP A 874 -11.13 7.98 11.98
C TRP A 874 -9.63 8.31 12.06
N ALA A 875 -8.77 7.40 11.60
CA ALA A 875 -7.32 7.52 11.72
C ALA A 875 -6.77 8.82 11.09
N GLY A 876 -7.29 9.22 9.91
CA GLY A 876 -6.90 10.47 9.24
C GLY A 876 -7.40 11.76 9.94
N GLY A 877 -8.25 11.62 10.95
CA GLY A 877 -8.76 12.68 11.82
C GLY A 877 -8.34 12.52 13.29
N CYS A 878 -7.43 11.61 13.60
CA CYS A 878 -7.03 11.30 14.96
C CYS A 878 -5.82 12.13 15.41
N LYS A 879 -6.06 13.20 16.18
CA LYS A 879 -4.99 14.07 16.71
C LYS A 879 -3.98 13.31 17.56
N ALA A 880 -4.44 12.36 18.39
CA ALA A 880 -3.57 11.55 19.23
C ALA A 880 -2.54 10.78 18.38
N LEU A 881 -2.99 10.21 17.27
CA LEU A 881 -2.13 9.46 16.35
C LEU A 881 -1.23 10.39 15.52
N LEU A 882 -1.81 11.40 14.84
CA LEU A 882 -1.11 12.19 13.82
C LEU A 882 -0.30 13.37 14.38
N THR A 883 -0.76 13.98 15.47
CA THR A 883 -0.04 15.08 16.13
C THR A 883 0.81 14.55 17.27
N ASN A 884 0.16 13.95 18.29
CA ASN A 884 0.86 13.67 19.56
C ASN A 884 1.92 12.56 19.38
N ILE A 885 1.60 11.45 18.70
CA ILE A 885 2.56 10.36 18.49
C ILE A 885 3.47 10.66 17.30
N LEU A 886 2.91 10.84 16.09
CA LEU A 886 3.71 10.95 14.88
C LEU A 886 4.60 12.19 14.87
N ARG A 887 4.03 13.38 15.17
CA ARG A 887 4.78 14.65 15.05
C ARG A 887 5.52 15.02 16.32
N ASP A 888 4.83 15.01 17.46
CA ASP A 888 5.43 15.52 18.71
C ASP A 888 6.37 14.49 19.32
N GLU A 889 5.99 13.20 19.41
CA GLU A 889 6.81 12.17 20.01
C GLU A 889 7.92 11.71 19.05
N TRP A 890 7.60 11.34 17.81
CA TRP A 890 8.59 10.85 16.86
C TRP A 890 9.32 11.92 16.06
N GLY A 891 8.89 13.17 16.13
CA GLY A 891 9.53 14.32 15.45
C GLY A 891 9.29 14.38 13.94
N PHE A 892 8.21 13.82 13.44
CA PHE A 892 7.91 13.80 12.03
C PHE A 892 7.41 15.17 11.51
N HIS A 893 8.08 15.71 10.49
CA HIS A 893 7.75 16.99 9.88
C HIS A 893 7.24 16.91 8.43
N GLY A 894 7.18 15.69 7.86
CA GLY A 894 6.84 15.45 6.47
C GLY A 894 5.37 15.55 6.12
N ALA A 895 5.05 15.09 4.92
CA ALA A 895 3.71 15.04 4.37
C ALA A 895 2.88 13.89 4.97
N VAL A 896 1.63 14.16 5.32
CA VAL A 896 0.64 13.16 5.74
C VAL A 896 -0.54 13.22 4.77
N ILE A 897 -0.62 12.25 3.86
CA ILE A 897 -1.74 12.11 2.94
C ILE A 897 -2.78 11.15 3.53
N THR A 898 -4.06 11.34 3.20
CA THR A 898 -5.08 10.34 3.53
C THR A 898 -4.97 9.13 2.58
N ASP A 899 -5.56 7.99 2.93
CA ASP A 899 -5.99 7.01 1.95
C ASP A 899 -7.04 7.63 1.01
N ALA A 900 -7.38 6.96 -0.10
CA ALA A 900 -8.31 7.49 -1.11
C ALA A 900 -9.65 7.91 -0.49
N VAL A 901 -10.05 9.16 -0.73
CA VAL A 901 -11.31 9.71 -0.17
C VAL A 901 -12.49 9.12 -0.92
N VAL A 902 -12.89 7.92 -0.54
CA VAL A 902 -14.03 7.20 -1.12
C VAL A 902 -15.31 7.37 -0.31
N SER A 903 -15.21 7.83 0.92
CA SER A 903 -16.32 7.98 1.87
C SER A 903 -16.30 9.33 2.58
N PRO A 904 -16.67 10.42 1.89
CA PRO A 904 -16.56 11.78 2.43
C PRO A 904 -17.44 12.05 3.66
N TRP A 905 -18.35 11.16 4.02
CA TRP A 905 -19.16 11.31 5.22
C TRP A 905 -18.35 11.21 6.53
N TYR A 906 -17.21 10.51 6.55
CA TYR A 906 -16.31 10.45 7.71
C TYR A 906 -14.88 10.96 7.40
N MET A 907 -14.44 10.88 6.11
CA MET A 907 -13.13 11.37 5.68
C MET A 907 -13.19 12.89 5.46
N ASP A 908 -13.37 13.64 6.55
CA ASP A 908 -13.56 15.10 6.51
C ASP A 908 -12.22 15.83 6.45
N GLY A 909 -11.99 16.55 5.35
CA GLY A 909 -10.78 17.32 5.14
C GLY A 909 -10.55 18.44 6.17
N ASN A 910 -11.64 19.04 6.71
CA ASN A 910 -11.51 20.06 7.76
C ASN A 910 -10.92 19.47 9.04
N LEU A 911 -11.29 18.23 9.36
CA LEU A 911 -10.74 17.50 10.50
C LEU A 911 -9.29 17.12 10.22
N ALA A 912 -9.01 16.51 9.06
CA ALA A 912 -7.70 16.03 8.70
C ALA A 912 -6.60 17.11 8.81
N ILE A 913 -6.82 18.29 8.21
CA ILE A 913 -5.81 19.39 8.25
C ILE A 913 -5.61 20.03 9.63
N ARG A 914 -6.51 19.76 10.60
CA ARG A 914 -6.42 20.25 11.98
C ARG A 914 -5.85 19.25 12.96
N THR A 915 -5.70 18.00 12.54
CA THR A 915 -5.24 16.91 13.40
C THR A 915 -3.85 16.38 13.03
N GLY A 916 -3.19 17.01 12.06
CA GLY A 916 -1.84 16.65 11.63
C GLY A 916 -1.73 16.15 10.19
N GLY A 917 -2.86 15.93 9.49
CA GLY A 917 -2.89 15.65 8.06
C GLY A 917 -2.44 16.85 7.23
N THR A 918 -1.86 16.61 6.05
CA THR A 918 -1.37 17.69 5.19
C THR A 918 -2.01 17.70 3.80
N LYS A 919 -2.50 16.56 3.33
CA LYS A 919 -2.98 16.41 1.97
C LYS A 919 -4.08 15.36 1.89
N MET A 920 -5.10 15.59 1.10
CA MET A 920 -6.18 14.64 0.87
C MET A 920 -5.97 13.92 -0.46
N LEU A 921 -6.01 12.59 -0.46
CA LEU A 921 -6.04 11.80 -1.69
C LEU A 921 -7.45 11.88 -2.29
N ALA A 922 -7.75 13.01 -2.88
CA ALA A 922 -9.07 13.34 -3.41
C ALA A 922 -8.96 13.89 -4.84
N PHE A 923 -10.04 13.71 -5.61
CA PHE A 923 -10.20 14.19 -6.97
C PHE A 923 -11.45 15.06 -7.10
N ASN A 924 -11.51 15.89 -8.14
CA ASN A 924 -12.68 16.71 -8.47
C ASN A 924 -13.20 17.55 -7.29
N ILE A 925 -12.30 18.10 -6.52
CA ILE A 925 -12.61 18.90 -5.35
C ILE A 925 -13.19 20.26 -5.73
N THR A 926 -14.14 20.75 -4.90
CA THR A 926 -14.71 22.08 -5.03
C THR A 926 -14.31 22.95 -3.85
N ASN A 927 -14.48 24.28 -3.98
CA ASN A 927 -14.24 25.20 -2.86
C ASN A 927 -15.14 24.93 -1.63
N GLU A 928 -16.12 24.06 -1.77
CA GLU A 928 -16.99 23.60 -0.66
C GLU A 928 -16.38 22.42 0.12
N PHE A 929 -15.26 21.86 -0.37
CA PHE A 929 -14.56 20.74 0.30
C PHE A 929 -14.14 21.12 1.73
N TYR A 930 -13.59 22.34 1.92
CA TYR A 930 -13.39 22.90 3.25
C TYR A 930 -14.47 23.93 3.57
N ARG A 931 -14.97 23.86 4.82
CA ARG A 931 -15.95 24.83 5.32
C ARG A 931 -15.26 26.16 5.60
N ASP A 932 -15.84 27.24 5.13
CA ASP A 932 -15.39 28.61 5.41
C ASP A 932 -13.91 28.86 5.09
N LEU A 933 -13.54 28.78 3.80
CA LEU A 933 -12.19 29.01 3.29
C LEU A 933 -11.56 30.35 3.69
N ASN A 934 -12.37 31.32 4.12
CA ASN A 934 -11.91 32.65 4.51
C ASN A 934 -11.83 32.84 6.04
N SER A 935 -12.12 31.79 6.82
CA SER A 935 -11.97 31.87 8.28
C SER A 935 -10.48 31.80 8.67
N VAL A 936 -10.14 32.45 9.77
CA VAL A 936 -8.79 32.44 10.33
C VAL A 936 -8.34 31.00 10.60
N GLY A 937 -9.23 30.17 11.21
CA GLY A 937 -8.89 28.80 11.56
C GLY A 937 -8.60 27.93 10.33
N THR A 938 -9.43 28.02 9.27
CA THR A 938 -9.23 27.23 8.06
C THR A 938 -7.95 27.64 7.32
N VAL A 939 -7.71 28.95 7.17
CA VAL A 939 -6.48 29.43 6.50
C VAL A 939 -5.22 29.02 7.30
N THR A 940 -5.26 29.11 8.62
CA THR A 940 -4.17 28.67 9.48
C THR A 940 -3.93 27.17 9.36
N ALA A 941 -4.99 26.37 9.38
CA ALA A 941 -4.90 24.91 9.25
C ALA A 941 -4.34 24.48 7.87
N MET A 942 -4.82 25.10 6.78
CA MET A 942 -4.29 24.85 5.44
C MET A 942 -2.80 25.27 5.32
N ARG A 943 -2.42 26.39 5.96
CA ARG A 943 -1.02 26.85 5.96
C ARG A 943 -0.10 25.86 6.67
N ASN A 944 -0.49 25.41 7.86
CA ASN A 944 0.26 24.40 8.62
C ASN A 944 0.35 23.06 7.85
N ALA A 945 -0.73 22.65 7.22
CA ALA A 945 -0.77 21.44 6.39
C ALA A 945 0.15 21.59 5.15
N ALA A 946 0.07 22.70 4.44
CA ALA A 946 0.94 22.98 3.30
C ALA A 946 2.44 22.99 3.68
N HIS A 947 2.79 23.47 4.86
CA HIS A 947 4.17 23.47 5.35
C HIS A 947 4.77 22.05 5.36
N GLY A 948 4.08 21.05 5.94
CA GLY A 948 4.58 19.67 5.98
C GLY A 948 4.77 19.07 4.57
N THR A 949 3.85 19.34 3.65
CA THR A 949 3.97 18.89 2.26
C THR A 949 5.14 19.58 1.55
N LEU A 950 5.28 20.90 1.70
CA LEU A 950 6.36 21.68 1.08
C LEU A 950 7.72 21.32 1.67
N TYR A 951 7.79 21.02 2.96
CA TYR A 951 9.01 20.55 3.61
C TYR A 951 9.50 19.22 3.01
N ALA A 952 8.60 18.25 2.83
CA ALA A 952 8.94 17.00 2.18
C ALA A 952 9.41 17.22 0.72
N LEU A 953 8.70 18.07 -0.05
CA LEU A 953 9.05 18.38 -1.43
C LEU A 953 10.38 19.12 -1.56
N ALA A 954 10.68 20.09 -0.66
CA ALA A 954 11.95 20.82 -0.67
C ALA A 954 13.17 19.90 -0.49
N ASN A 955 12.97 18.79 0.24
CA ASN A 955 14.00 17.80 0.51
C ASN A 955 13.94 16.59 -0.45
N SER A 956 13.18 16.71 -1.54
CA SER A 956 13.03 15.67 -2.56
C SER A 956 13.65 16.10 -3.90
N PHE A 957 13.74 15.18 -4.84
CA PHE A 957 14.18 15.51 -6.19
C PHE A 957 13.17 16.39 -6.97
N ALA A 958 11.96 16.61 -6.46
CA ALA A 958 10.94 17.46 -7.08
C ALA A 958 11.42 18.90 -7.35
N VAL A 959 12.28 19.45 -6.48
CA VAL A 959 12.82 20.81 -6.64
C VAL A 959 14.08 20.87 -7.49
N THR A 960 14.73 19.74 -7.78
CA THR A 960 16.01 19.70 -8.53
C THR A 960 15.84 19.31 -9.99
N ARG A 961 14.67 18.82 -10.40
CA ARG A 961 14.40 18.34 -11.75
C ARG A 961 13.43 19.25 -12.51
N ALA A 962 13.77 19.54 -13.77
CA ALA A 962 12.83 20.17 -14.70
C ALA A 962 11.82 19.12 -15.15
N VAL A 963 10.56 19.33 -14.83
CA VAL A 963 9.47 18.46 -15.27
C VAL A 963 9.26 18.57 -16.77
N ALA A 964 9.23 17.43 -17.45
CA ALA A 964 8.92 17.39 -18.87
C ALA A 964 7.41 17.67 -19.04
N VAL A 965 7.07 18.78 -19.70
CA VAL A 965 5.67 19.09 -20.03
C VAL A 965 5.09 17.95 -20.89
N PRO A 966 3.94 17.35 -20.50
CA PRO A 966 3.31 16.26 -21.25
C PRO A 966 3.07 16.61 -22.73
N LYS A 967 3.15 15.62 -23.60
CA LYS A 967 2.93 15.85 -25.06
C LYS A 967 1.55 16.41 -25.35
N TRP A 968 0.52 15.98 -24.65
CA TRP A 968 -0.83 16.49 -24.86
C TRP A 968 -0.93 17.99 -24.51
N VAL A 969 -0.24 18.45 -23.45
CA VAL A 969 -0.17 19.87 -23.07
C VAL A 969 0.55 20.68 -24.17
N LYS A 970 1.69 20.17 -24.65
CA LYS A 970 2.39 20.80 -25.79
C LYS A 970 1.52 20.86 -27.05
N THR A 971 0.73 19.82 -27.29
CA THR A 971 -0.23 19.76 -28.38
C THR A 971 -1.34 20.78 -28.19
N THR A 972 -1.86 20.94 -26.99
CA THR A 972 -2.85 21.98 -26.65
C THR A 972 -2.30 23.36 -26.92
N TYR A 973 -1.09 23.70 -26.49
CA TYR A 973 -0.45 24.99 -26.79
C TYR A 973 -0.22 25.21 -28.27
N ALA A 974 0.12 24.15 -29.02
CA ALA A 974 0.25 24.25 -30.47
C ALA A 974 -1.12 24.53 -31.15
N VAL A 975 -2.18 23.89 -30.67
CA VAL A 975 -3.55 24.16 -31.15
C VAL A 975 -3.97 25.60 -30.82
N ASP A 976 -3.69 26.07 -29.61
CA ASP A 976 -3.96 27.46 -29.20
C ASP A 976 -3.23 28.49 -30.08
N ALA A 977 -1.97 28.23 -30.36
CA ALA A 977 -1.20 29.09 -31.28
C ALA A 977 -1.86 29.13 -32.69
N VAL A 978 -2.31 27.99 -33.21
CA VAL A 978 -3.02 27.93 -34.51
C VAL A 978 -4.34 28.68 -34.41
N VAL A 979 -5.13 28.50 -33.36
CA VAL A 979 -6.39 29.22 -33.13
C VAL A 979 -6.14 30.72 -33.03
N ALA A 980 -5.13 31.16 -32.31
CA ALA A 980 -4.75 32.58 -32.21
C ALA A 980 -4.39 33.18 -33.57
N ILE A 981 -3.60 32.47 -34.39
CA ILE A 981 -3.25 32.88 -35.75
C ILE A 981 -4.51 33.02 -36.62
N ILE A 982 -5.43 32.05 -36.54
CA ILE A 982 -6.70 32.08 -37.27
C ILE A 982 -7.54 33.29 -36.86
N LEU A 983 -7.67 33.55 -35.54
CA LEU A 983 -8.44 34.69 -35.01
C LEU A 983 -7.86 36.04 -35.47
N VAL A 984 -6.54 36.19 -35.36
CA VAL A 984 -5.81 37.40 -35.82
C VAL A 984 -5.98 37.59 -37.36
N ALA A 985 -5.82 36.52 -38.12
CA ALA A 985 -6.01 36.60 -39.56
C ALA A 985 -7.45 36.95 -39.93
N TRP A 986 -8.43 36.41 -39.22
CA TRP A 986 -9.84 36.72 -39.42
C TRP A 986 -10.13 38.17 -39.10
N GLU A 987 -9.62 38.71 -37.99
CA GLU A 987 -9.78 40.11 -37.60
C GLU A 987 -9.16 41.06 -38.64
N ILE A 988 -7.91 40.79 -39.07
CA ILE A 988 -7.24 41.54 -40.14
C ILE A 988 -8.08 41.54 -41.43
N CYS A 989 -8.63 40.39 -41.82
CA CYS A 989 -9.50 40.29 -42.99
C CYS A 989 -10.79 41.09 -42.82
N ALA A 990 -11.39 41.08 -41.63
CA ALA A 990 -12.59 41.85 -41.32
C ALA A 990 -12.33 43.36 -41.40
N ILE A 991 -11.24 43.83 -40.83
CA ILE A 991 -10.79 45.24 -40.88
C ILE A 991 -10.45 45.66 -42.31
N CYS A 992 -9.71 44.85 -43.07
CA CYS A 992 -9.35 45.14 -44.46
C CYS A 992 -10.60 45.27 -45.34
N LYS A 993 -11.57 44.36 -45.19
CA LYS A 993 -12.86 44.43 -45.93
C LYS A 993 -13.64 45.68 -45.51
N TYR A 994 -13.68 46.02 -44.25
CA TYR A 994 -14.30 47.23 -43.75
C TYR A 994 -13.67 48.49 -44.36
N ARG A 995 -12.32 48.63 -44.32
CA ARG A 995 -11.56 49.73 -44.86
C ARG A 995 -11.77 49.90 -46.38
N LYS A 996 -11.79 48.79 -47.11
CA LYS A 996 -12.02 48.79 -48.57
C LYS A 996 -13.44 49.26 -48.88
N ALA A 997 -14.45 48.69 -48.22
CA ALA A 997 -15.84 49.06 -48.44
C ALA A 997 -16.14 50.51 -48.01
N LYS A 998 -15.46 51.03 -46.95
CA LYS A 998 -15.58 52.44 -46.54
C LYS A 998 -15.04 53.40 -47.60
N LYS A 999 -13.88 53.07 -48.22
CA LYS A 999 -13.29 53.89 -49.33
C LYS A 999 -14.17 53.85 -50.57
N GLU A 1000 -14.84 52.78 -50.89
CA GLU A 1000 -15.76 52.68 -52.02
C GLU A 1000 -17.02 53.51 -51.77
N ASP A 1001 -17.54 53.60 -50.54
CA ASP A 1001 -18.66 54.47 -50.17
C ASP A 1001 -18.29 55.96 -50.21
N GLU A 1002 -17.12 56.33 -49.73
CA GLU A 1002 -16.59 57.73 -49.78
C GLU A 1002 -16.27 58.17 -51.20
N GLY A 1003 -15.91 57.28 -52.14
CA GLY A 1003 -15.65 57.56 -53.52
C GLY A 1003 -16.90 57.65 -54.41
N THR A 1004 -18.05 57.23 -53.91
CA THR A 1004 -19.37 57.34 -54.60
C THR A 1004 -20.18 58.56 -54.14
N GLU A 1005 -19.71 59.27 -53.12
CA GLU A 1005 -20.31 60.55 -52.66
C GLU A 1005 -19.61 61.79 -53.26
N GLN A 1006 -18.54 61.61 -54.07
CA GLN A 1006 -17.93 62.65 -54.92
C GLN A 1006 -18.39 62.45 -56.39
#